data_7a3de213d7d6570089d846b48c7a8738
#
_entry.id   7a3de213d7d6570089d846b48c7a8738
#
_cell.length_a   1.000
_cell.length_b   1.000
_cell.length_c   1.000
_cell.angle_alpha   90.00
_cell.angle_beta   90.00
_cell.angle_gamma   90.00
#
_symmetry.space_group_name_H-M   'P 1'
#
loop_
_entity.id
_entity.type
_entity.pdbx_description
1 polymer ?
#
loop_
_entity_poly.entity_id
_entity_poly.type
_entity_poly.pdbx_seq_one_letter_code
_entity_poly.pdbx_strand_id
1 'polypeptide(L)'
;MLKKLFAILLLLASCNAACLAGVYYWYVVLHPGDQIKVENIKKILSKESDVFFADGVTKLGVFFDSAHRQYVDFEQMPLAFVNAMVASEDNRFFSHIGFDPVGIVRAAIRNLEAGRVVQGGSSLTQQTAKNLFKRTDRSLEAKLKELLYALRLEYHYPKEKIFEFYANQFFVSGNGHGLGVAARYYFDKKPEELTLVECAFIAGSVKRPNYYNPFIKKTDEDEAEARRQAEIRKNYVLDQMLEMGMINEPTYNQARETKVPFRQGKVGYSLDYVMEMVKDAVSSPEVEGALAVHGIDNIATSGVRVITTVDSKFQDETLYALRRELSRLDVRLSGFERAEIQEKLKGLEYQGDNVLKKRAFVFGVIDKIAGNGKDVSIEVTFDNRLGHGVIDGQGLARMVEARVKWAQDLWSEPTGKDVGRLLAQLKGGDRVWVSVREIRDDGRVLLDLEKFPEIQGGAMVMKDGRIQAMAGGVENRFFNRAVYARRTMGSSFKPFVYAAALQLGWNSADLLSNKRDIFLFQGVPYFPRPDHISPFESVSMNWAGVHSENLASVWLTAHLCDQLSPQQFREVAERLGLAPYSTGGTEEPYAAYRARIRDKHGIQVNDDILRSAAYTIAINSLEADFIFEGMLEEYRALKKLHYGLGFEKIRERVYQDFATGQVANVGDERRELGLRQKVLSESFLALGSLRRGFRAYVLNLDTPLGPFEPDSFGSGSVSAELYYDRFTQEYHFQNIVSASPSLQRVGRREIQQILLNSSEEERRDFLARVKLNGVLSIAAYDLAERQIDAELQRLK
;
A
#
# COMPACT_ATOMS: atom_id res chain seq x y z
N MET A 1 -51.90 -48.51 47.32
CA MET A 1 -51.70 -47.35 46.43
C MET A 1 -50.20 -46.96 46.32
N LEU A 2 -49.50 -46.78 47.43
CA LEU A 2 -48.10 -46.36 47.48
C LEU A 2 -47.15 -47.27 46.70
N LYS A 3 -47.29 -48.60 46.83
CA LYS A 3 -46.46 -49.64 46.16
C LYS A 3 -46.65 -49.60 44.63
N LYS A 4 -47.87 -49.35 44.13
CA LYS A 4 -48.15 -49.17 42.67
C LYS A 4 -47.59 -47.86 42.14
N LEU A 5 -47.70 -46.78 42.89
CA LEU A 5 -47.09 -45.47 42.54
C LEU A 5 -45.58 -45.56 42.49
N PHE A 6 -44.94 -46.21 43.46
CA PHE A 6 -43.51 -46.45 43.49
C PHE A 6 -43.04 -47.28 42.29
N ALA A 7 -43.81 -48.37 41.94
CA ALA A 7 -43.49 -49.22 40.77
C ALA A 7 -43.61 -48.39 39.44
N ILE A 8 -44.64 -47.52 39.32
CA ILE A 8 -44.80 -46.68 38.15
C ILE A 8 -43.67 -45.67 38.06
N LEU A 9 -43.27 -45.04 39.18
CA LEU A 9 -42.16 -44.12 39.23
C LEU A 9 -40.83 -44.80 38.88
N LEU A 10 -40.61 -46.00 39.33
CA LEU A 10 -39.42 -46.82 39.05
C LEU A 10 -39.38 -47.23 37.57
N LEU A 11 -40.55 -47.60 37.01
CA LEU A 11 -40.68 -47.89 35.56
C LEU A 11 -40.41 -46.67 34.70
N LEU A 12 -40.99 -45.52 35.04
CA LEU A 12 -40.72 -44.25 34.35
C LEU A 12 -39.26 -43.82 34.45
N ALA A 13 -38.64 -43.98 35.61
CA ALA A 13 -37.20 -43.73 35.78
C ALA A 13 -36.33 -44.66 34.93
N SER A 14 -36.71 -45.97 34.88
CA SER A 14 -36.00 -46.95 34.03
C SER A 14 -36.18 -46.68 32.54
N CYS A 15 -37.39 -46.33 32.10
CA CYS A 15 -37.63 -45.92 30.71
C CYS A 15 -36.85 -44.64 30.34
N ASN A 16 -36.83 -43.66 31.24
CA ASN A 16 -36.02 -42.45 31.03
C ASN A 16 -34.53 -42.79 30.96
N ALA A 17 -34.02 -43.65 31.85
CA ALA A 17 -32.62 -44.06 31.81
C ALA A 17 -32.28 -44.83 30.53
N ALA A 18 -33.17 -45.70 30.04
CA ALA A 18 -33.00 -46.43 28.80
C ALA A 18 -33.03 -45.47 27.58
N CYS A 19 -33.92 -44.50 27.60
CA CYS A 19 -34.00 -43.45 26.53
C CYS A 19 -32.71 -42.61 26.52
N LEU A 20 -32.25 -42.12 27.66
CA LEU A 20 -30.99 -41.38 27.79
C LEU A 20 -29.78 -42.24 27.37
N ALA A 21 -29.73 -43.51 27.71
CA ALA A 21 -28.68 -44.41 27.25
C ALA A 21 -28.75 -44.64 25.74
N GLY A 22 -29.93 -44.76 25.15
CA GLY A 22 -30.13 -44.85 23.71
C GLY A 22 -29.68 -43.58 22.97
N VAL A 23 -30.04 -42.39 23.47
CA VAL A 23 -29.58 -41.09 22.94
C VAL A 23 -28.06 -40.95 23.08
N TYR A 24 -27.51 -41.33 24.25
CA TYR A 24 -26.04 -41.30 24.44
C TYR A 24 -25.36 -42.24 23.44
N TYR A 25 -25.81 -43.47 23.28
CA TYR A 25 -25.22 -44.46 22.37
C TYR A 25 -25.29 -43.95 20.92
N TRP A 26 -26.44 -43.42 20.52
CA TRP A 26 -26.64 -42.89 19.17
C TRP A 26 -25.73 -41.68 18.87
N TYR A 27 -25.76 -40.64 19.72
CA TYR A 27 -25.05 -39.38 19.48
C TYR A 27 -23.58 -39.37 19.83
N VAL A 28 -23.16 -40.17 20.81
CA VAL A 28 -21.78 -40.18 21.31
C VAL A 28 -20.96 -41.31 20.68
N VAL A 29 -21.55 -42.52 20.54
CA VAL A 29 -20.82 -43.69 20.07
C VAL A 29 -20.92 -43.87 18.56
N LEU A 30 -22.16 -43.90 18.01
CA LEU A 30 -22.39 -44.25 16.60
C LEU A 30 -22.24 -43.06 15.66
N HIS A 31 -22.67 -41.86 16.06
CA HIS A 31 -22.64 -40.65 15.23
C HIS A 31 -21.93 -39.50 15.93
N PRO A 32 -20.63 -39.61 16.22
CA PRO A 32 -19.91 -38.55 16.94
C PRO A 32 -19.73 -37.25 16.10
N GLY A 33 -19.92 -37.38 14.78
CA GLY A 33 -19.73 -36.28 13.83
C GLY A 33 -18.27 -36.10 13.42
N ASP A 34 -18.06 -35.55 12.21
CA ASP A 34 -16.72 -35.37 11.63
C ASP A 34 -15.85 -34.39 12.43
N GLN A 35 -16.47 -33.50 13.20
CA GLN A 35 -15.77 -32.50 14.00
C GLN A 35 -14.86 -33.10 15.08
N ILE A 36 -15.17 -34.36 15.54
CA ILE A 36 -14.39 -35.07 16.56
C ILE A 36 -13.23 -35.88 15.98
N LYS A 37 -13.17 -36.07 14.67
CA LYS A 37 -12.03 -36.75 14.05
C LYS A 37 -10.72 -36.06 14.34
N VAL A 38 -9.67 -36.86 14.61
CA VAL A 38 -8.32 -36.34 14.94
C VAL A 38 -7.84 -35.35 13.90
N GLU A 39 -8.13 -35.59 12.61
CA GLU A 39 -7.73 -34.76 11.52
C GLU A 39 -8.37 -33.35 11.65
N ASN A 40 -9.64 -33.28 12.02
CA ASN A 40 -10.36 -32.01 12.17
C ASN A 40 -9.96 -31.27 13.45
N ILE A 41 -9.74 -32.00 14.54
CA ILE A 41 -9.18 -31.44 15.77
C ILE A 41 -7.75 -30.92 15.51
N LYS A 42 -6.94 -31.69 14.81
CA LYS A 42 -5.59 -31.26 14.39
C LYS A 42 -5.65 -30.05 13.46
N LYS A 43 -6.60 -29.92 12.55
CA LYS A 43 -6.80 -28.70 11.77
C LYS A 43 -7.07 -27.47 12.64
N ILE A 44 -7.89 -27.62 13.68
CA ILE A 44 -8.22 -26.53 14.62
C ILE A 44 -7.03 -26.16 15.50
N LEU A 45 -6.23 -27.15 15.90
CA LEU A 45 -5.03 -26.99 16.74
C LEU A 45 -3.74 -26.86 15.91
N SER A 46 -3.86 -26.82 14.61
CA SER A 46 -2.91 -27.20 13.60
C SER A 46 -1.56 -26.51 13.67
N LYS A 47 -0.63 -27.19 13.04
CA LYS A 47 0.75 -26.76 12.83
C LYS A 47 0.75 -25.49 12.01
N GLU A 48 1.49 -24.52 12.48
CA GLU A 48 1.85 -23.34 11.72
C GLU A 48 2.46 -23.74 10.37
N SER A 49 2.18 -22.98 9.33
CA SER A 49 2.82 -23.18 8.05
C SER A 49 4.13 -22.40 8.00
N ASP A 50 5.21 -23.13 7.84
CA ASP A 50 6.55 -22.58 7.81
C ASP A 50 6.85 -21.92 6.45
N VAL A 51 7.44 -20.74 6.49
CA VAL A 51 7.92 -20.00 5.31
C VAL A 51 9.43 -20.03 5.27
N PHE A 52 9.99 -20.42 4.13
CA PHE A 52 11.41 -20.57 3.93
C PHE A 52 11.93 -19.63 2.84
N PHE A 53 13.20 -19.27 2.94
CA PHE A 53 13.95 -18.69 1.84
C PHE A 53 14.04 -19.66 0.67
N ALA A 54 14.60 -19.20 -0.45
CA ALA A 54 14.70 -19.96 -1.70
C ALA A 54 15.46 -21.30 -1.56
N ASP A 55 16.30 -21.44 -0.55
CA ASP A 55 17.02 -22.68 -0.24
C ASP A 55 16.10 -23.79 0.32
N GLY A 56 14.87 -23.47 0.74
CA GLY A 56 13.92 -24.38 1.34
C GLY A 56 14.29 -24.91 2.72
N VAL A 57 15.38 -24.40 3.33
CA VAL A 57 15.92 -24.84 4.63
C VAL A 57 15.95 -23.71 5.64
N THR A 58 16.43 -22.54 5.24
CA THR A 58 16.52 -21.37 6.12
C THR A 58 15.12 -20.80 6.32
N LYS A 59 14.67 -20.77 7.55
CA LYS A 59 13.32 -20.31 7.91
C LYS A 59 13.25 -18.78 7.83
N LEU A 60 12.30 -18.27 7.07
CA LEU A 60 11.99 -16.84 6.95
C LEU A 60 10.96 -16.42 8.00
N GLY A 61 9.92 -17.22 8.19
CA GLY A 61 8.82 -16.92 9.10
C GLY A 61 7.81 -18.05 9.21
N VAL A 62 6.65 -17.73 9.78
CA VAL A 62 5.52 -18.67 9.89
C VAL A 62 4.22 -17.95 9.57
N PHE A 63 3.29 -18.69 8.99
CA PHE A 63 1.90 -18.28 8.91
C PHE A 63 1.10 -18.88 10.06
N PHE A 64 0.26 -18.04 10.64
CA PHE A 64 -0.78 -18.45 11.58
C PHE A 64 -2.05 -17.66 11.26
N ASP A 65 -3.20 -18.27 11.52
CA ASP A 65 -4.49 -17.62 11.27
C ASP A 65 -4.77 -16.51 12.32
N SER A 66 -5.74 -16.72 13.17
CA SER A 66 -6.13 -15.77 14.21
C SER A 66 -5.34 -15.95 15.51
N ALA A 67 -4.58 -17.03 15.64
CA ALA A 67 -3.87 -17.39 16.86
C ALA A 67 -2.51 -18.02 16.58
N HIS A 68 -1.49 -17.49 17.21
CA HIS A 68 -0.16 -18.09 17.22
C HIS A 68 -0.17 -19.29 18.16
N ARG A 69 0.19 -20.49 17.68
CA ARG A 69 0.19 -21.73 18.43
C ARG A 69 1.44 -22.53 18.14
N GLN A 70 2.18 -22.84 19.19
CA GLN A 70 3.26 -23.83 19.15
C GLN A 70 2.71 -25.09 19.78
N TYR A 71 2.34 -26.09 18.96
CA TYR A 71 1.76 -27.33 19.42
C TYR A 71 2.78 -28.13 20.22
N VAL A 72 2.35 -28.62 21.39
CA VAL A 72 3.16 -29.40 22.32
C VAL A 72 2.45 -30.75 22.51
N ASP A 73 3.13 -31.85 22.18
CA ASP A 73 2.61 -33.18 22.43
C ASP A 73 2.63 -33.47 23.96
N PHE A 74 1.74 -34.36 24.43
CA PHE A 74 1.60 -34.63 25.88
C PHE A 74 2.92 -35.05 26.53
N GLU A 75 3.71 -35.85 25.83
CA GLU A 75 5.02 -36.34 26.29
C GLU A 75 6.06 -35.26 26.49
N GLN A 76 5.89 -34.10 25.84
CA GLN A 76 6.75 -32.95 25.98
C GLN A 76 6.31 -31.99 27.09
N MET A 77 5.15 -32.26 27.72
CA MET A 77 4.64 -31.44 28.80
C MET A 77 5.26 -31.84 30.14
N PRO A 78 5.81 -30.85 30.89
CA PRO A 78 6.27 -31.17 32.24
C PRO A 78 5.15 -31.69 33.11
N LEU A 79 5.41 -32.76 33.87
CA LEU A 79 4.44 -33.31 34.84
C LEU A 79 3.99 -32.22 35.85
N ALA A 80 4.88 -31.34 36.20
CA ALA A 80 4.56 -30.17 37.06
C ALA A 80 3.48 -29.27 36.45
N PHE A 81 3.45 -29.07 35.12
CA PHE A 81 2.40 -28.30 34.44
C PHE A 81 1.06 -29.08 34.43
N VAL A 82 1.10 -30.38 34.11
CA VAL A 82 -0.11 -31.24 34.14
C VAL A 82 -0.75 -31.19 35.53
N ASN A 83 0.05 -31.40 36.56
CA ASN A 83 -0.40 -31.36 37.96
C ASN A 83 -0.93 -29.99 38.38
N ALA A 84 -0.24 -28.92 38.03
CA ALA A 84 -0.66 -27.53 38.33
C ALA A 84 -1.99 -27.18 37.68
N MET A 85 -2.18 -27.59 36.44
CA MET A 85 -3.42 -27.32 35.68
C MET A 85 -4.59 -28.14 36.28
N VAL A 86 -4.38 -29.42 36.55
CA VAL A 86 -5.40 -30.30 37.19
C VAL A 86 -5.75 -29.80 38.58
N ALA A 87 -4.77 -29.41 39.39
CA ALA A 87 -5.02 -28.89 40.73
C ALA A 87 -5.82 -27.58 40.70
N SER A 88 -5.55 -26.68 39.73
CA SER A 88 -6.16 -25.33 39.67
C SER A 88 -7.51 -25.29 38.97
N GLU A 89 -7.76 -26.14 37.98
CA GLU A 89 -8.92 -26.06 37.10
C GLU A 89 -9.89 -27.24 37.25
N ASP A 90 -9.40 -28.47 37.43
CA ASP A 90 -10.24 -29.67 37.48
C ASP A 90 -9.55 -30.79 38.24
N ASN A 91 -9.66 -30.78 39.57
CA ASN A 91 -8.95 -31.69 40.46
C ASN A 91 -9.34 -33.17 40.33
N ARG A 92 -10.40 -33.50 39.62
CA ARG A 92 -10.86 -34.86 39.33
C ARG A 92 -10.79 -35.22 37.85
N PHE A 93 -10.05 -34.45 37.06
CA PHE A 93 -9.96 -34.58 35.60
C PHE A 93 -9.74 -36.05 35.17
N PHE A 94 -8.81 -36.75 35.77
CA PHE A 94 -8.50 -38.15 35.40
C PHE A 94 -9.50 -39.20 35.89
N SER A 95 -10.51 -38.80 36.68
CA SER A 95 -11.48 -39.74 37.28
C SER A 95 -12.94 -39.60 36.81
N HIS A 96 -13.29 -38.50 36.14
CA HIS A 96 -14.65 -38.29 35.62
C HIS A 96 -14.77 -38.54 34.11
N ILE A 97 -16.01 -38.61 33.60
CA ILE A 97 -16.36 -38.98 32.22
C ILE A 97 -16.78 -37.74 31.37
N GLY A 98 -16.03 -36.63 31.49
CA GLY A 98 -16.29 -35.40 30.72
C GLY A 98 -16.98 -34.30 31.52
N PHE A 99 -17.66 -34.61 32.58
CA PHE A 99 -18.18 -33.68 33.58
C PHE A 99 -18.02 -34.27 35.00
N ASP A 100 -17.84 -33.39 35.98
CA ASP A 100 -17.71 -33.77 37.38
C ASP A 100 -18.98 -33.44 38.17
N PRO A 101 -19.92 -34.43 38.39
CA PRO A 101 -21.14 -34.16 39.13
C PRO A 101 -20.87 -33.71 40.57
N VAL A 102 -19.84 -34.29 41.23
CA VAL A 102 -19.45 -33.94 42.60
C VAL A 102 -18.87 -32.53 42.66
N GLY A 103 -18.04 -32.16 41.70
CA GLY A 103 -17.49 -30.81 41.53
C GLY A 103 -18.58 -29.77 41.29
N ILE A 104 -19.60 -30.08 40.49
CA ILE A 104 -20.75 -29.19 40.24
C ILE A 104 -21.53 -28.95 41.52
N VAL A 105 -21.86 -30.00 42.29
CA VAL A 105 -22.57 -29.86 43.59
C VAL A 105 -21.74 -29.06 44.58
N ARG A 106 -20.44 -29.33 44.70
CA ARG A 106 -19.49 -28.58 45.56
C ARG A 106 -19.41 -27.11 45.18
N ALA A 107 -19.28 -26.83 43.90
CA ALA A 107 -19.26 -25.43 43.39
C ALA A 107 -20.60 -24.71 43.66
N ALA A 108 -21.74 -25.41 43.53
CA ALA A 108 -23.06 -24.84 43.84
C ALA A 108 -23.17 -24.47 45.32
N ILE A 109 -22.74 -25.34 46.22
CA ILE A 109 -22.77 -25.11 47.68
C ILE A 109 -21.87 -23.89 48.02
N ARG A 110 -20.63 -23.85 47.53
CA ARG A 110 -19.71 -22.74 47.78
C ARG A 110 -20.18 -21.41 47.23
N ASN A 111 -20.83 -21.43 46.07
CA ASN A 111 -21.40 -20.19 45.47
C ASN A 111 -22.61 -19.70 46.26
N LEU A 112 -23.39 -20.62 46.81
CA LEU A 112 -24.53 -20.32 47.67
C LEU A 112 -24.06 -19.72 49.01
N GLU A 113 -23.06 -20.33 49.67
CA GLU A 113 -22.42 -19.83 50.89
C GLU A 113 -21.79 -18.45 50.70
N ALA A 114 -21.15 -18.20 49.55
CA ALA A 114 -20.48 -16.93 49.26
C ALA A 114 -21.45 -15.84 48.72
N GLY A 115 -22.71 -16.13 48.42
CA GLY A 115 -23.68 -15.24 47.85
C GLY A 115 -23.29 -14.69 46.44
N ARG A 116 -22.24 -15.25 45.87
CA ARG A 116 -21.73 -14.88 44.53
C ARG A 116 -21.00 -16.08 43.87
N VAL A 117 -20.81 -16.03 42.56
CA VAL A 117 -20.06 -17.07 41.85
C VAL A 117 -18.56 -16.93 42.19
N VAL A 118 -18.06 -17.85 43.04
CA VAL A 118 -16.67 -17.93 43.46
C VAL A 118 -15.95 -19.13 42.86
N GLN A 119 -16.68 -20.20 42.49
CA GLN A 119 -16.12 -21.39 41.87
C GLN A 119 -16.90 -21.82 40.63
N GLY A 120 -16.18 -22.14 39.54
CA GLY A 120 -16.76 -22.71 38.31
C GLY A 120 -16.93 -24.23 38.45
N GLY A 121 -17.96 -24.79 37.84
CA GLY A 121 -18.23 -26.22 37.83
C GLY A 121 -18.00 -26.89 36.46
N SER A 122 -17.31 -26.24 35.53
CA SER A 122 -17.02 -26.84 34.21
C SER A 122 -15.69 -27.59 34.24
N SER A 123 -15.68 -28.84 33.76
CA SER A 123 -14.47 -29.66 33.65
C SER A 123 -13.51 -29.16 32.57
N LEU A 124 -12.24 -29.59 32.61
CA LEU A 124 -11.25 -29.33 31.53
C LEU A 124 -11.75 -29.86 30.19
N THR A 125 -12.41 -31.04 30.17
CA THR A 125 -13.00 -31.60 28.95
C THR A 125 -14.10 -30.66 28.37
N GLN A 126 -14.95 -30.10 29.23
CA GLN A 126 -15.97 -29.14 28.78
C GLN A 126 -15.34 -27.85 28.27
N GLN A 127 -14.27 -27.38 28.91
CA GLN A 127 -13.52 -26.21 28.42
C GLN A 127 -12.86 -26.50 27.06
N THR A 128 -12.29 -27.68 26.87
CA THR A 128 -11.74 -28.18 25.60
C THR A 128 -12.82 -28.20 24.52
N ALA A 129 -13.97 -28.82 24.81
CA ALA A 129 -15.10 -28.84 23.88
C ALA A 129 -15.60 -27.45 23.50
N LYS A 130 -15.75 -26.55 24.48
CA LYS A 130 -16.13 -25.16 24.27
C LYS A 130 -15.19 -24.42 23.30
N ASN A 131 -13.88 -24.60 23.46
CA ASN A 131 -12.86 -23.93 22.69
C ASN A 131 -12.70 -24.53 21.27
N LEU A 132 -12.73 -25.86 21.14
CA LEU A 132 -12.64 -26.57 19.85
C LEU A 132 -13.84 -26.26 18.95
N PHE A 133 -15.04 -26.27 19.52
CA PHE A 133 -16.28 -26.18 18.74
C PHE A 133 -16.94 -24.80 18.80
N LYS A 134 -16.16 -23.77 19.18
CA LYS A 134 -16.49 -22.33 19.17
C LYS A 134 -17.92 -22.03 19.68
N ARG A 135 -18.17 -22.27 20.96
CA ARG A 135 -19.43 -21.85 21.56
C ARG A 135 -19.57 -20.32 21.52
N THR A 136 -20.58 -19.83 20.82
CA THR A 136 -20.76 -18.40 20.53
C THR A 136 -21.70 -17.71 21.51
N ASP A 137 -22.58 -18.44 22.19
CA ASP A 137 -23.56 -17.88 23.10
C ASP A 137 -23.55 -18.55 24.48
N ARG A 138 -24.34 -18.00 25.43
CA ARG A 138 -24.47 -18.49 26.80
C ARG A 138 -25.82 -19.21 27.05
N SER A 139 -26.51 -19.62 25.99
CA SER A 139 -27.79 -20.33 26.09
C SER A 139 -27.64 -21.73 26.75
N LEU A 140 -28.74 -22.23 27.29
CA LEU A 140 -28.82 -23.60 27.82
C LEU A 140 -28.55 -24.63 26.71
N GLU A 141 -29.04 -24.38 25.50
CA GLU A 141 -28.80 -25.21 24.32
C GLU A 141 -27.32 -25.31 24.00
N ALA A 142 -26.59 -24.18 23.97
CA ALA A 142 -25.17 -24.18 23.75
C ALA A 142 -24.40 -24.90 24.86
N LYS A 143 -24.88 -24.83 26.11
CA LYS A 143 -24.28 -25.57 27.23
C LYS A 143 -24.52 -27.08 27.13
N LEU A 144 -25.68 -27.49 26.62
CA LEU A 144 -25.99 -28.88 26.35
C LEU A 144 -25.15 -29.45 25.20
N LYS A 145 -24.97 -28.68 24.13
CA LYS A 145 -24.08 -29.05 23.03
C LYS A 145 -22.62 -29.19 23.52
N GLU A 146 -22.14 -28.26 24.35
CA GLU A 146 -20.81 -28.36 24.98
C GLU A 146 -20.66 -29.66 25.80
N LEU A 147 -21.67 -30.02 26.58
CA LEU A 147 -21.65 -31.26 27.33
C LEU A 147 -21.62 -32.52 26.43
N LEU A 148 -22.43 -32.54 25.37
CA LEU A 148 -22.42 -33.61 24.38
C LEU A 148 -21.06 -33.77 23.70
N TYR A 149 -20.44 -32.67 23.31
CA TYR A 149 -19.08 -32.73 22.76
C TYR A 149 -18.02 -33.16 23.79
N ALA A 150 -18.17 -32.77 25.05
CA ALA A 150 -17.30 -33.26 26.11
C ALA A 150 -17.41 -34.78 26.30
N LEU A 151 -18.62 -35.30 26.29
CA LEU A 151 -18.86 -36.77 26.36
C LEU A 151 -18.29 -37.50 25.13
N ARG A 152 -18.40 -36.92 23.95
CA ARG A 152 -17.82 -37.46 22.72
C ARG A 152 -16.28 -37.52 22.80
N LEU A 153 -15.63 -36.41 23.27
CA LEU A 153 -14.18 -36.40 23.47
C LEU A 153 -13.74 -37.50 24.42
N GLU A 154 -14.42 -37.67 25.56
CA GLU A 154 -14.09 -38.68 26.56
C GLU A 154 -14.28 -40.13 26.07
N TYR A 155 -15.25 -40.37 25.22
CA TYR A 155 -15.46 -41.71 24.66
C TYR A 155 -14.39 -42.08 23.60
N HIS A 156 -13.97 -41.09 22.79
CA HIS A 156 -13.09 -41.33 21.64
C HIS A 156 -11.61 -41.11 21.92
N TYR A 157 -11.24 -40.39 23.00
CA TYR A 157 -9.86 -40.08 23.33
C TYR A 157 -9.50 -40.39 24.79
N PRO A 158 -8.26 -40.83 25.03
CA PRO A 158 -7.76 -40.97 26.40
C PRO A 158 -7.59 -39.58 27.04
N LYS A 159 -7.56 -39.56 28.38
CA LYS A 159 -7.44 -38.33 29.17
C LYS A 159 -6.21 -37.46 28.79
N GLU A 160 -5.09 -38.15 28.59
CA GLU A 160 -3.84 -37.53 28.17
C GLU A 160 -4.02 -36.74 26.86
N LYS A 161 -4.75 -37.31 25.90
CA LYS A 161 -5.00 -36.63 24.61
C LYS A 161 -6.00 -35.49 24.73
N ILE A 162 -6.99 -35.58 25.59
CA ILE A 162 -7.91 -34.48 25.89
C ILE A 162 -7.16 -33.32 26.59
N PHE A 163 -6.28 -33.67 27.52
CA PHE A 163 -5.41 -32.67 28.19
C PHE A 163 -4.49 -31.97 27.19
N GLU A 164 -3.88 -32.74 26.28
CA GLU A 164 -3.05 -32.20 25.21
C GLU A 164 -3.82 -31.21 24.36
N PHE A 165 -5.05 -31.51 23.96
CA PHE A 165 -5.91 -30.58 23.24
C PHE A 165 -6.17 -29.31 24.05
N TYR A 166 -6.43 -29.42 25.34
CA TYR A 166 -6.62 -28.27 26.23
C TYR A 166 -5.36 -27.43 26.34
N ALA A 167 -4.22 -28.06 26.58
CA ALA A 167 -2.95 -27.39 26.79
C ALA A 167 -2.47 -26.56 25.57
N ASN A 168 -2.95 -26.92 24.37
CA ASN A 168 -2.66 -26.19 23.14
C ASN A 168 -3.70 -25.13 22.76
N GLN A 169 -4.70 -24.89 23.65
CA GLN A 169 -5.80 -23.96 23.30
C GLN A 169 -5.96 -22.76 24.21
N PHE A 170 -5.55 -22.84 25.49
CA PHE A 170 -5.80 -21.75 26.42
C PHE A 170 -5.13 -20.45 25.95
N PHE A 171 -5.83 -19.34 26.16
CA PHE A 171 -5.35 -18.01 25.76
C PHE A 171 -4.23 -17.54 26.69
N VAL A 172 -3.16 -17.00 26.11
CA VAL A 172 -1.97 -16.48 26.84
C VAL A 172 -1.95 -14.95 26.84
N SER A 173 -1.77 -14.34 25.67
CA SER A 173 -1.75 -12.88 25.49
C SER A 173 -1.76 -12.55 24.01
N GLY A 174 -2.29 -11.36 23.62
CA GLY A 174 -2.39 -10.98 22.21
C GLY A 174 -3.14 -12.03 21.40
N ASN A 175 -2.51 -12.59 20.39
CA ASN A 175 -3.03 -13.70 19.58
C ASN A 175 -2.43 -15.06 19.96
N GLY A 176 -1.73 -15.15 21.08
CA GLY A 176 -1.01 -16.36 21.52
C GLY A 176 -1.85 -17.34 22.31
N HIS A 177 -1.77 -18.63 21.97
CA HIS A 177 -2.49 -19.71 22.63
C HIS A 177 -1.59 -20.93 22.91
N GLY A 178 -1.85 -21.59 24.04
CA GLY A 178 -1.25 -22.85 24.42
C GLY A 178 0.06 -22.75 25.20
N LEU A 179 0.49 -23.90 25.72
CA LEU A 179 1.65 -24.04 26.60
C LEU A 179 2.97 -23.60 25.93
N GLY A 180 3.17 -23.97 24.66
CA GLY A 180 4.39 -23.60 23.93
C GLY A 180 4.58 -22.09 23.83
N VAL A 181 3.49 -21.39 23.52
CA VAL A 181 3.50 -19.92 23.47
C VAL A 181 3.67 -19.33 24.87
N ALA A 182 3.02 -19.86 25.88
CA ALA A 182 3.15 -19.39 27.26
C ALA A 182 4.59 -19.51 27.78
N ALA A 183 5.24 -20.67 27.57
CA ALA A 183 6.61 -20.91 27.96
C ALA A 183 7.58 -19.91 27.29
N ARG A 184 7.41 -19.70 25.99
CA ARG A 184 8.20 -18.76 25.23
C ARG A 184 7.96 -17.33 25.64
N TYR A 185 6.68 -16.93 25.74
CA TYR A 185 6.29 -15.55 26.00
C TYR A 185 6.69 -15.05 27.39
N TYR A 186 6.41 -15.87 28.44
CA TYR A 186 6.65 -15.43 29.81
C TYR A 186 8.08 -15.70 30.32
N PHE A 187 8.78 -16.72 29.74
CA PHE A 187 10.05 -17.21 30.31
C PHE A 187 11.18 -17.36 29.30
N ASP A 188 10.94 -17.17 28.01
CA ASP A 188 11.90 -17.41 26.93
C ASP A 188 12.49 -18.84 26.95
N LYS A 189 11.64 -19.83 27.23
CA LYS A 189 11.98 -21.23 27.39
C LYS A 189 11.17 -22.14 26.47
N LYS A 190 11.65 -23.37 26.28
CA LYS A 190 10.82 -24.47 25.76
C LYS A 190 9.94 -25.04 26.87
N PRO A 191 8.81 -25.70 26.54
CA PRO A 191 7.94 -26.32 27.54
C PRO A 191 8.66 -27.24 28.50
N GLU A 192 9.57 -28.09 28.00
CA GLU A 192 10.32 -29.08 28.77
C GLU A 192 11.27 -28.46 29.81
N GLU A 193 11.61 -27.20 29.65
CA GLU A 193 12.54 -26.46 30.49
C GLU A 193 11.86 -25.70 31.65
N LEU A 194 10.51 -25.76 31.70
CA LEU A 194 9.75 -25.04 32.72
C LEU A 194 9.93 -25.61 34.11
N THR A 195 10.17 -24.76 35.08
CA THR A 195 10.23 -25.11 36.50
C THR A 195 8.85 -25.21 37.11
N LEU A 196 8.73 -25.76 38.31
CA LEU A 196 7.47 -25.85 39.05
C LEU A 196 6.81 -24.47 39.24
N VAL A 197 7.59 -23.45 39.58
CA VAL A 197 7.10 -22.08 39.79
C VAL A 197 6.50 -21.50 38.50
N GLU A 198 7.16 -21.71 37.37
CA GLU A 198 6.71 -21.28 36.05
C GLU A 198 5.46 -22.02 35.61
N CYS A 199 5.42 -23.34 35.82
CA CYS A 199 4.24 -24.17 35.56
C CYS A 199 3.03 -23.76 36.40
N ALA A 200 3.22 -23.49 37.69
CA ALA A 200 2.17 -23.03 38.59
C ALA A 200 1.64 -21.65 38.18
N PHE A 201 2.54 -20.74 37.75
CA PHE A 201 2.11 -19.43 37.21
C PHE A 201 1.31 -19.57 35.92
N ILE A 202 1.81 -20.35 34.94
CA ILE A 202 1.09 -20.55 33.67
C ILE A 202 -0.31 -21.11 33.92
N ALA A 203 -0.42 -22.20 34.72
CA ALA A 203 -1.70 -22.79 35.06
C ALA A 203 -2.63 -21.78 35.74
N GLY A 204 -2.11 -21.02 36.70
CA GLY A 204 -2.87 -20.01 37.40
C GLY A 204 -3.32 -18.86 36.49
N SER A 205 -2.52 -18.49 35.53
CA SER A 205 -2.77 -17.33 34.64
C SER A 205 -3.96 -17.52 33.69
N VAL A 206 -4.32 -18.75 33.35
CA VAL A 206 -5.42 -19.10 32.41
C VAL A 206 -6.74 -18.42 32.78
N LYS A 207 -7.00 -18.21 34.08
CA LYS A 207 -8.26 -17.60 34.55
C LYS A 207 -8.43 -16.14 34.13
N ARG A 208 -7.34 -15.34 34.10
CA ARG A 208 -7.31 -13.92 33.73
C ARG A 208 -5.95 -13.55 33.11
N PRO A 209 -5.61 -14.03 31.92
CA PRO A 209 -4.25 -13.92 31.37
C PRO A 209 -3.73 -12.48 31.33
N ASN A 210 -4.52 -11.54 30.81
CA ASN A 210 -4.12 -10.12 30.72
C ASN A 210 -4.00 -9.42 32.07
N TYR A 211 -4.62 -9.95 33.12
CA TYR A 211 -4.56 -9.36 34.45
C TYR A 211 -3.23 -9.66 35.13
N TYR A 212 -2.72 -10.88 34.95
CA TYR A 212 -1.47 -11.34 35.55
C TYR A 212 -0.24 -11.07 34.68
N ASN A 213 -0.41 -10.51 33.50
CA ASN A 213 0.66 -10.29 32.52
C ASN A 213 1.34 -8.94 32.77
N PRO A 214 2.62 -8.89 33.21
CA PRO A 214 3.35 -7.63 33.43
C PRO A 214 3.74 -6.95 32.12
N PHE A 215 3.95 -7.69 31.01
CA PHE A 215 4.52 -7.17 29.77
C PHE A 215 3.58 -6.32 28.92
N ILE A 216 2.29 -6.31 29.23
CA ILE A 216 1.29 -5.51 28.51
C ILE A 216 0.86 -4.26 29.28
N LYS A 217 1.47 -4.00 30.43
CA LYS A 217 1.14 -2.85 31.28
C LYS A 217 1.84 -1.60 30.75
N LYS A 218 1.20 -0.45 30.92
CA LYS A 218 1.69 0.83 30.38
C LYS A 218 2.45 1.68 31.40
N THR A 219 2.24 1.42 32.69
CA THR A 219 2.90 2.13 33.78
C THR A 219 3.67 1.16 34.69
N ASP A 220 4.71 1.66 35.34
CA ASP A 220 5.50 0.85 36.27
C ASP A 220 4.67 0.36 37.46
N GLU A 221 3.69 1.17 37.92
CA GLU A 221 2.77 0.79 38.99
C GLU A 221 1.87 -0.37 38.59
N ASP A 222 1.30 -0.33 37.36
CA ASP A 222 0.47 -1.41 36.86
C ASP A 222 1.28 -2.68 36.62
N GLU A 223 2.53 -2.56 36.18
CA GLU A 223 3.44 -3.70 36.03
C GLU A 223 3.75 -4.35 37.40
N ALA A 224 4.10 -3.53 38.38
CA ALA A 224 4.39 -4.01 39.73
C ALA A 224 3.15 -4.72 40.33
N GLU A 225 1.96 -4.16 40.13
CA GLU A 225 0.71 -4.77 40.59
C GLU A 225 0.44 -6.09 39.85
N ALA A 226 0.65 -6.16 38.52
CA ALA A 226 0.49 -7.41 37.78
C ALA A 226 1.44 -8.51 38.26
N ARG A 227 2.71 -8.17 38.56
CA ARG A 227 3.68 -9.07 39.16
C ARG A 227 3.24 -9.57 40.52
N ARG A 228 2.75 -8.68 41.40
CA ARG A 228 2.21 -9.06 42.72
C ARG A 228 1.02 -10.01 42.60
N GLN A 229 0.10 -9.73 41.71
CA GLN A 229 -1.06 -10.59 41.44
C GLN A 229 -0.67 -11.96 40.85
N ALA A 230 0.36 -11.99 40.03
CA ALA A 230 0.94 -13.22 39.51
C ALA A 230 1.50 -14.12 40.63
N GLU A 231 2.20 -13.52 41.61
CA GLU A 231 2.70 -14.23 42.81
C GLU A 231 1.55 -14.84 43.63
N ILE A 232 0.52 -14.03 43.92
CA ILE A 232 -0.67 -14.50 44.65
C ILE A 232 -1.31 -15.69 43.90
N ARG A 233 -1.41 -15.60 42.60
CA ARG A 233 -2.05 -16.64 41.78
C ARG A 233 -1.20 -17.90 41.67
N LYS A 234 0.14 -17.78 41.52
CA LYS A 234 1.09 -18.89 41.61
C LYS A 234 0.95 -19.61 42.94
N ASN A 235 0.95 -18.88 44.04
CA ASN A 235 0.84 -19.42 45.39
C ASN A 235 -0.49 -20.19 45.57
N TYR A 236 -1.61 -19.67 45.08
CA TYR A 236 -2.89 -20.41 45.11
C TYR A 236 -2.79 -21.74 44.37
N VAL A 237 -2.10 -21.83 43.23
CA VAL A 237 -1.93 -23.14 42.54
C VAL A 237 -1.06 -24.07 43.32
N LEU A 238 0.04 -23.57 43.89
CA LEU A 238 0.90 -24.37 44.76
C LEU A 238 0.15 -24.93 46.02
N ASP A 239 -0.71 -24.07 46.64
CA ASP A 239 -1.56 -24.48 47.75
C ASP A 239 -2.47 -25.67 47.36
N GLN A 240 -3.09 -25.59 46.17
CA GLN A 240 -3.94 -26.69 45.67
C GLN A 240 -3.12 -27.96 45.34
N MET A 241 -1.92 -27.81 44.79
CA MET A 241 -1.03 -28.94 44.50
C MET A 241 -0.58 -29.65 45.81
N LEU A 242 -0.32 -28.90 46.88
CA LEU A 242 0.02 -29.45 48.19
C LEU A 242 -1.20 -30.18 48.82
N GLU A 243 -2.39 -29.56 48.81
CA GLU A 243 -3.63 -30.13 49.31
C GLU A 243 -3.96 -31.48 48.64
N MET A 244 -3.63 -31.61 47.36
CA MET A 244 -3.83 -32.84 46.59
C MET A 244 -2.67 -33.84 46.74
N GLY A 245 -1.63 -33.54 47.46
CA GLY A 245 -0.45 -34.37 47.60
C GLY A 245 0.40 -34.53 46.34
N MET A 246 0.27 -33.58 45.38
CA MET A 246 1.04 -33.60 44.14
C MET A 246 2.47 -33.08 44.34
N ILE A 247 2.71 -32.31 45.38
CA ILE A 247 4.01 -31.85 45.83
C ILE A 247 4.11 -32.05 47.35
N ASN A 248 5.33 -32.19 47.86
CA ASN A 248 5.57 -32.29 49.31
C ASN A 248 5.84 -30.89 49.93
N GLU A 249 5.77 -30.81 51.28
CA GLU A 249 5.96 -29.54 51.99
C GLU A 249 7.32 -28.84 51.70
N PRO A 250 8.46 -29.54 51.63
CA PRO A 250 9.74 -28.88 51.31
C PRO A 250 9.74 -28.24 49.93
N THR A 251 9.23 -28.94 48.92
CA THR A 251 9.09 -28.44 47.54
C THR A 251 8.13 -27.26 47.49
N TYR A 252 7.00 -27.37 48.19
CA TYR A 252 6.03 -26.26 48.31
C TYR A 252 6.65 -25.00 48.93
N ASN A 253 7.34 -25.12 50.08
CA ASN A 253 7.93 -23.97 50.75
C ASN A 253 8.96 -23.29 49.87
N GLN A 254 9.83 -24.05 49.20
CA GLN A 254 10.81 -23.52 48.26
C GLN A 254 10.15 -22.79 47.07
N ALA A 255 9.14 -23.44 46.46
CA ALA A 255 8.44 -22.85 45.34
C ALA A 255 7.63 -21.59 45.71
N ARG A 256 7.06 -21.54 46.91
CA ARG A 256 6.28 -20.42 47.41
C ARG A 256 7.15 -19.16 47.63
N GLU A 257 8.36 -19.33 48.14
CA GLU A 257 9.32 -18.22 48.35
C GLU A 257 9.96 -17.73 47.04
N THR A 258 10.03 -18.62 46.03
CA THR A 258 10.62 -18.29 44.73
C THR A 258 9.68 -17.39 43.93
N LYS A 259 10.18 -16.19 43.56
CA LYS A 259 9.43 -15.28 42.68
C LYS A 259 9.32 -15.82 41.28
N VAL A 260 8.22 -15.49 40.58
CA VAL A 260 8.03 -15.84 39.19
C VAL A 260 9.11 -15.16 38.33
N PRO A 261 9.99 -15.95 37.68
CA PRO A 261 11.17 -15.39 36.97
C PRO A 261 10.80 -14.90 35.57
N PHE A 262 9.94 -13.88 35.47
CA PHE A 262 9.50 -13.32 34.22
C PHE A 262 10.68 -12.88 33.36
N ARG A 263 10.79 -13.46 32.19
CA ARG A 263 11.71 -13.11 31.12
C ARG A 263 10.96 -13.09 29.81
N GLN A 264 10.68 -11.89 29.30
CA GLN A 264 9.91 -11.74 28.08
C GLN A 264 10.64 -12.37 26.90
N GLY A 265 10.13 -13.47 26.41
CA GLY A 265 10.56 -14.08 25.16
C GLY A 265 9.93 -13.39 23.96
N LYS A 266 10.60 -13.48 22.84
CA LYS A 266 10.06 -12.97 21.57
C LYS A 266 9.05 -13.96 21.01
N VAL A 267 7.77 -13.70 21.27
CA VAL A 267 6.64 -14.33 20.62
C VAL A 267 6.09 -13.36 19.59
N GLY A 268 6.84 -13.15 18.55
CA GLY A 268 6.44 -12.28 17.46
C GLY A 268 7.48 -12.40 16.36
N TYR A 269 7.14 -13.08 15.30
CA TYR A 269 7.75 -12.75 14.04
C TYR A 269 7.12 -11.41 13.66
N SER A 270 7.90 -10.32 13.73
CA SER A 270 7.47 -9.09 13.07
C SER A 270 7.30 -9.47 11.61
N LEU A 271 6.09 -9.28 11.09
CA LEU A 271 5.86 -9.36 9.65
C LEU A 271 6.80 -8.35 9.02
N ASP A 272 7.93 -8.83 8.52
CA ASP A 272 8.76 -8.02 7.66
C ASP A 272 8.06 -7.88 6.29
N TYR A 273 8.57 -7.01 5.45
CA TYR A 273 7.96 -6.76 4.14
C TYR A 273 7.86 -8.01 3.27
N VAL A 274 8.81 -8.94 3.41
CA VAL A 274 8.80 -10.20 2.65
C VAL A 274 7.65 -11.09 3.10
N MET A 275 7.47 -11.25 4.41
CA MET A 275 6.36 -12.03 4.97
C MET A 275 4.99 -11.45 4.62
N GLU A 276 4.86 -10.12 4.58
CA GLU A 276 3.63 -9.46 4.15
C GLU A 276 3.31 -9.77 2.68
N MET A 277 4.31 -9.64 1.80
CA MET A 277 4.18 -10.00 0.39
C MET A 277 3.87 -11.47 0.17
N VAL A 278 4.50 -12.37 0.95
CA VAL A 278 4.21 -13.81 0.88
C VAL A 278 2.78 -14.08 1.32
N LYS A 279 2.30 -13.41 2.36
CA LYS A 279 0.90 -13.51 2.80
C LYS A 279 -0.07 -13.12 1.68
N ASP A 280 0.17 -11.97 1.04
CA ASP A 280 -0.66 -11.50 -0.07
C ASP A 280 -0.62 -12.48 -1.26
N ALA A 281 0.55 -13.00 -1.59
CA ALA A 281 0.71 -13.94 -2.69
C ALA A 281 -0.01 -15.27 -2.46
N VAL A 282 0.08 -15.84 -1.24
CA VAL A 282 -0.60 -17.11 -0.92
C VAL A 282 -2.11 -16.97 -0.74
N SER A 283 -2.58 -15.77 -0.47
CA SER A 283 -4.01 -15.42 -0.41
C SER A 283 -4.58 -14.96 -1.75
N SER A 284 -3.82 -15.09 -2.84
CA SER A 284 -4.34 -14.80 -4.19
C SER A 284 -5.34 -15.88 -4.63
N PRO A 285 -6.38 -15.51 -5.40
CA PRO A 285 -7.38 -16.47 -5.89
C PRO A 285 -6.78 -17.66 -6.67
N GLU A 286 -5.67 -17.43 -7.38
CA GLU A 286 -4.96 -18.46 -8.13
C GLU A 286 -4.33 -19.51 -7.20
N VAL A 287 -3.69 -19.07 -6.13
CA VAL A 287 -3.04 -19.97 -5.16
C VAL A 287 -4.09 -20.65 -4.28
N GLU A 288 -5.09 -19.93 -3.80
CA GLU A 288 -6.20 -20.51 -3.04
C GLU A 288 -6.94 -21.56 -3.85
N GLY A 289 -7.25 -21.28 -5.13
CA GLY A 289 -7.90 -22.22 -6.03
C GLY A 289 -7.05 -23.49 -6.27
N ALA A 290 -5.75 -23.34 -6.45
CA ALA A 290 -4.85 -24.48 -6.63
C ALA A 290 -4.73 -25.34 -5.36
N LEU A 291 -4.76 -24.74 -4.19
CA LEU A 291 -4.68 -25.45 -2.90
C LEU A 291 -6.00 -26.13 -2.52
N ALA A 292 -7.13 -25.53 -2.85
CA ALA A 292 -8.47 -26.08 -2.60
C ALA A 292 -8.66 -27.46 -3.26
N VAL A 293 -8.08 -27.68 -4.44
CA VAL A 293 -8.09 -28.98 -5.16
C VAL A 293 -7.45 -30.08 -4.30
N HIS A 294 -6.52 -29.73 -3.40
CA HIS A 294 -5.84 -30.65 -2.49
C HIS A 294 -6.47 -30.64 -1.08
N GLY A 295 -7.64 -30.04 -0.90
CA GLY A 295 -8.33 -29.96 0.38
C GLY A 295 -7.66 -29.02 1.40
N ILE A 296 -6.87 -28.07 0.92
CA ILE A 296 -6.20 -27.05 1.74
C ILE A 296 -7.01 -25.75 1.62
N ASP A 297 -7.90 -25.53 2.59
CA ASP A 297 -8.79 -24.37 2.62
C ASP A 297 -8.16 -23.16 3.36
N ASN A 298 -7.15 -23.39 4.20
CA ASN A 298 -6.46 -22.34 4.94
C ASN A 298 -4.98 -22.67 5.07
N ILE A 299 -4.16 -21.91 4.36
CA ILE A 299 -2.70 -22.08 4.37
C ILE A 299 -2.10 -21.92 5.76
N ALA A 300 -2.61 -20.97 6.57
CA ALA A 300 -2.04 -20.68 7.88
C ALA A 300 -2.13 -21.84 8.86
N THR A 301 -3.10 -22.74 8.66
CA THR A 301 -3.43 -23.82 9.61
C THR A 301 -3.18 -25.22 9.06
N SER A 302 -2.71 -25.36 7.85
CA SER A 302 -2.59 -26.67 7.18
C SER A 302 -1.19 -27.28 7.27
N GLY A 303 -0.24 -26.63 7.94
CA GLY A 303 1.14 -27.13 8.07
C GLY A 303 1.88 -27.20 6.73
N VAL A 304 1.55 -26.28 5.82
CA VAL A 304 2.15 -26.19 4.49
C VAL A 304 3.56 -25.60 4.61
N ARG A 305 4.49 -26.10 3.82
CA ARG A 305 5.81 -25.47 3.66
C ARG A 305 5.76 -24.50 2.47
N VAL A 306 5.93 -23.23 2.75
CA VAL A 306 5.99 -22.18 1.72
C VAL A 306 7.45 -21.87 1.44
N ILE A 307 7.91 -22.12 0.22
CA ILE A 307 9.28 -21.82 -0.21
C ILE A 307 9.19 -20.58 -1.13
N THR A 308 9.85 -19.50 -0.72
CA THR A 308 9.88 -18.24 -1.46
C THR A 308 10.97 -18.24 -2.52
N THR A 309 10.96 -17.21 -3.37
CA THR A 309 12.06 -16.94 -4.31
C THR A 309 13.14 -16.05 -3.70
N VAL A 310 12.97 -15.62 -2.46
CA VAL A 310 13.87 -14.70 -1.77
C VAL A 310 15.12 -15.44 -1.32
N ASP A 311 16.28 -14.93 -1.74
CA ASP A 311 17.58 -15.40 -1.29
C ASP A 311 17.99 -14.69 0.01
N SER A 312 18.33 -15.45 1.05
CA SER A 312 18.62 -14.89 2.37
C SER A 312 19.82 -13.92 2.35
N LYS A 313 20.84 -14.22 1.55
CA LYS A 313 22.04 -13.39 1.42
C LYS A 313 21.72 -12.09 0.67
N PHE A 314 21.00 -12.16 -0.44
CA PHE A 314 20.59 -10.96 -1.16
C PHE A 314 19.64 -10.10 -0.33
N GLN A 315 18.78 -10.72 0.49
CA GLN A 315 17.89 -9.98 1.39
C GLN A 315 18.70 -9.18 2.43
N ASP A 316 19.67 -9.81 3.10
CA ASP A 316 20.55 -9.15 4.06
C ASP A 316 21.38 -8.02 3.40
N GLU A 317 21.91 -8.27 2.19
CA GLU A 317 22.68 -7.29 1.43
C GLU A 317 21.83 -6.10 1.00
N THR A 318 20.62 -6.34 0.53
CA THR A 318 19.71 -5.29 0.04
C THR A 318 19.30 -4.37 1.19
N LEU A 319 18.93 -4.92 2.33
CA LEU A 319 18.58 -4.14 3.52
C LEU A 319 19.78 -3.36 4.07
N TYR A 320 20.94 -3.99 4.10
CA TYR A 320 22.19 -3.34 4.50
C TYR A 320 22.54 -2.17 3.58
N ALA A 321 22.51 -2.38 2.27
CA ALA A 321 22.83 -1.35 1.29
C ALA A 321 21.85 -0.18 1.38
N LEU A 322 20.54 -0.46 1.49
CA LEU A 322 19.52 0.58 1.63
C LEU A 322 19.76 1.42 2.89
N ARG A 323 19.91 0.81 4.05
CA ARG A 323 20.13 1.50 5.33
C ARG A 323 21.39 2.36 5.29
N ARG A 324 22.46 1.78 4.80
CA ARG A 324 23.77 2.41 4.69
C ARG A 324 23.76 3.64 3.78
N GLU A 325 23.15 3.53 2.61
CA GLU A 325 23.11 4.63 1.65
C GLU A 325 22.09 5.72 2.05
N LEU A 326 20.98 5.36 2.69
CA LEU A 326 20.06 6.35 3.27
C LEU A 326 20.70 7.12 4.42
N SER A 327 21.47 6.44 5.31
CA SER A 327 22.27 7.08 6.36
C SER A 327 23.24 8.12 5.79
N ARG A 328 24.01 7.73 4.76
CA ARG A 328 24.95 8.63 4.09
C ARG A 328 24.25 9.80 3.38
N LEU A 329 23.17 9.53 2.68
CA LEU A 329 22.41 10.54 1.96
C LEU A 329 21.76 11.54 2.91
N ASP A 330 21.22 11.07 4.03
CA ASP A 330 20.64 11.95 5.05
C ASP A 330 21.68 12.94 5.59
N VAL A 331 22.91 12.48 5.88
CA VAL A 331 23.99 13.38 6.28
C VAL A 331 24.36 14.38 5.18
N ARG A 332 24.32 13.99 3.91
CA ARG A 332 24.56 14.91 2.79
C ARG A 332 23.47 15.98 2.65
N LEU A 333 22.27 15.70 3.06
CA LEU A 333 21.13 16.62 2.96
C LEU A 333 20.97 17.51 4.19
N SER A 334 21.19 16.96 5.38
CA SER A 334 20.88 17.65 6.65
C SER A 334 22.06 17.72 7.64
N GLY A 335 23.26 17.26 7.25
CA GLY A 335 24.43 17.29 8.11
C GLY A 335 24.41 16.24 9.23
N PHE A 336 25.43 16.32 10.09
CA PHE A 336 25.56 15.46 11.27
C PHE A 336 25.72 16.37 12.52
N GLU A 337 24.60 16.74 13.11
CA GLU A 337 24.53 17.64 14.24
C GLU A 337 24.06 16.90 15.50
N ARG A 338 24.96 16.83 16.51
CA ARG A 338 24.76 16.05 17.73
C ARG A 338 23.43 16.33 18.44
N ALA A 339 23.11 17.61 18.66
CA ALA A 339 21.92 17.98 19.43
C ALA A 339 20.64 17.48 18.79
N GLU A 340 20.53 17.62 17.49
CA GLU A 340 19.38 17.17 16.70
C GLU A 340 19.28 15.63 16.69
N ILE A 341 20.39 14.94 16.47
CA ILE A 341 20.44 13.47 16.45
C ILE A 341 20.00 12.92 17.82
N GLN A 342 20.56 13.43 18.92
CA GLN A 342 20.22 12.93 20.27
C GLN A 342 18.76 13.18 20.62
N GLU A 343 18.17 14.31 20.22
CA GLU A 343 16.76 14.59 20.45
C GLU A 343 15.85 13.62 19.70
N LYS A 344 16.17 13.34 18.43
CA LYS A 344 15.42 12.39 17.61
C LYS A 344 15.48 10.96 18.15
N LEU A 345 16.65 10.54 18.62
CA LEU A 345 16.84 9.19 19.15
C LEU A 345 16.11 8.93 20.48
N LYS A 346 15.77 9.98 21.27
CA LYS A 346 15.02 9.82 22.53
C LYS A 346 13.60 9.30 22.32
N GLY A 347 12.92 9.71 21.24
CA GLY A 347 11.54 9.31 20.95
C GLY A 347 11.41 8.11 20.00
N LEU A 348 12.52 7.49 19.62
CA LEU A 348 12.52 6.44 18.61
C LEU A 348 12.09 5.09 19.20
N GLU A 349 10.98 4.55 18.72
CA GLU A 349 10.48 3.22 19.10
C GLU A 349 11.26 2.06 18.48
N TYR A 350 11.93 2.30 17.34
CA TYR A 350 12.73 1.30 16.67
C TYR A 350 14.00 0.99 17.45
N GLN A 351 14.24 -0.28 17.74
CA GLN A 351 15.34 -0.75 18.59
C GLN A 351 16.54 -1.31 17.81
N GLY A 352 16.53 -1.22 16.47
CA GLY A 352 17.55 -1.83 15.64
C GLY A 352 17.38 -3.34 15.47
N ASP A 353 18.40 -3.99 14.92
CA ASP A 353 18.41 -5.43 14.73
C ASP A 353 18.64 -6.15 16.06
N ASN A 354 17.96 -7.27 16.24
CA ASN A 354 17.98 -8.02 17.51
C ASN A 354 19.09 -9.07 17.61
N VAL A 355 19.79 -9.31 16.51
CA VAL A 355 20.87 -10.31 16.41
C VAL A 355 22.14 -9.62 15.94
N LEU A 356 23.19 -9.78 16.71
CA LEU A 356 24.50 -9.25 16.34
C LEU A 356 25.14 -10.18 15.29
N LYS A 357 25.16 -9.71 14.05
CA LYS A 357 25.82 -10.37 12.91
C LYS A 357 26.48 -9.32 12.02
N LYS A 358 27.38 -9.75 11.15
CA LYS A 358 27.93 -8.85 10.12
C LYS A 358 26.77 -8.19 9.35
N ARG A 359 26.84 -6.86 9.14
CA ARG A 359 25.81 -6.02 8.49
C ARG A 359 24.55 -5.71 9.32
N ALA A 360 24.48 -6.16 10.55
CA ALA A 360 23.44 -5.73 11.46
C ALA A 360 23.57 -4.23 11.78
N PHE A 361 22.44 -3.57 11.96
CA PHE A 361 22.36 -2.19 12.43
C PHE A 361 21.79 -2.18 13.85
N VAL A 362 22.58 -1.68 14.77
CA VAL A 362 22.22 -1.67 16.20
C VAL A 362 22.37 -0.27 16.79
N PHE A 363 21.63 -0.03 17.85
CA PHE A 363 21.86 1.14 18.69
C PHE A 363 22.80 0.79 19.83
N GLY A 364 23.55 1.79 20.28
CA GLY A 364 24.40 1.66 21.44
C GLY A 364 24.78 3.03 22.00
N VAL A 365 25.44 3.03 23.13
CA VAL A 365 25.92 4.23 23.83
C VAL A 365 27.43 4.29 23.73
N ILE A 366 27.96 5.47 23.43
CA ILE A 366 29.41 5.70 23.43
C ILE A 366 29.92 5.70 24.86
N ASP A 367 30.81 4.76 25.18
CA ASP A 367 31.47 4.68 26.47
C ASP A 367 32.69 5.59 26.52
N LYS A 368 33.55 5.51 25.49
CA LYS A 368 34.82 6.22 25.45
C LYS A 368 35.21 6.59 24.03
N ILE A 369 35.78 7.77 23.89
CA ILE A 369 36.45 8.24 22.68
C ILE A 369 37.93 8.43 22.97
N ALA A 370 38.80 7.76 22.20
CA ALA A 370 40.24 7.84 22.34
C ALA A 370 40.92 8.05 20.99
N GLY A 371 42.11 8.65 20.97
CA GLY A 371 42.88 8.89 19.76
C GLY A 371 42.37 10.06 18.90
N ASN A 372 43.08 10.33 17.82
CA ASN A 372 42.74 11.36 16.85
C ASN A 372 43.08 10.91 15.42
N GLY A 373 42.36 11.43 14.44
CA GLY A 373 42.64 11.15 13.04
C GLY A 373 42.46 9.70 12.65
N LYS A 374 43.53 9.04 12.19
CA LYS A 374 43.52 7.63 11.78
C LYS A 374 43.51 6.63 12.93
N ASP A 375 44.03 7.08 14.09
CA ASP A 375 44.20 6.23 15.30
C ASP A 375 43.01 6.38 16.26
N VAL A 376 41.86 6.88 15.78
CA VAL A 376 40.65 7.04 16.57
C VAL A 376 40.05 5.67 16.93
N SER A 377 39.61 5.56 18.19
CA SER A 377 38.87 4.41 18.71
C SER A 377 37.71 4.88 19.55
N ILE A 378 36.49 4.52 19.19
CA ILE A 378 35.27 4.84 19.92
C ILE A 378 34.65 3.53 20.40
N GLU A 379 34.62 3.33 21.69
CA GLU A 379 33.98 2.17 22.32
C GLU A 379 32.49 2.41 22.46
N VAL A 380 31.67 1.44 22.04
CA VAL A 380 30.22 1.50 22.05
C VAL A 380 29.64 0.25 22.70
N THR A 381 28.85 0.42 23.75
CA THR A 381 28.03 -0.65 24.35
C THR A 381 26.67 -0.68 23.71
N PHE A 382 26.26 -1.84 23.17
CA PHE A 382 25.01 -2.00 22.45
C PHE A 382 23.80 -2.05 23.40
N ASP A 383 22.69 -1.53 22.94
CA ASP A 383 21.40 -1.72 23.56
C ASP A 383 21.03 -3.22 23.63
N ASN A 384 20.04 -3.58 24.44
CA ASN A 384 19.51 -4.96 24.55
C ASN A 384 20.54 -6.04 24.93
N ARG A 385 21.66 -5.67 25.60
CA ARG A 385 22.70 -6.60 26.04
C ARG A 385 23.36 -7.41 24.92
N LEU A 386 23.43 -6.84 23.72
CA LEU A 386 24.05 -7.47 22.55
C LEU A 386 25.60 -7.47 22.61
N GLY A 387 26.20 -6.82 23.62
CA GLY A 387 27.64 -6.72 23.78
C GLY A 387 28.19 -5.33 23.51
N HIS A 388 29.43 -5.24 23.03
CA HIS A 388 30.14 -4.01 22.74
C HIS A 388 30.92 -4.11 21.43
N GLY A 389 31.28 -2.94 20.87
CA GLY A 389 32.06 -2.86 19.64
C GLY A 389 32.85 -1.58 19.56
N VAL A 390 33.66 -1.45 18.52
CA VAL A 390 34.57 -0.32 18.33
C VAL A 390 34.39 0.30 16.95
N ILE A 391 34.22 1.62 16.90
CA ILE A 391 34.33 2.40 15.67
C ILE A 391 35.77 2.91 15.57
N ASP A 392 36.49 2.47 14.54
CA ASP A 392 37.84 2.93 14.20
C ASP A 392 37.81 4.06 13.16
N GLY A 393 38.96 4.55 12.74
CA GLY A 393 39.04 5.62 11.74
C GLY A 393 38.40 5.26 10.40
N GLN A 394 38.39 3.99 10.00
CA GLN A 394 37.71 3.51 8.82
C GLN A 394 36.17 3.59 8.99
N GLY A 395 35.70 3.27 10.19
CA GLY A 395 34.28 3.32 10.53
C GLY A 395 33.68 4.73 10.53
N LEU A 396 34.51 5.77 10.61
CA LEU A 396 34.07 7.17 10.49
C LEU A 396 34.06 7.69 9.04
N ALA A 397 34.86 7.09 8.16
CA ALA A 397 35.21 7.66 6.85
C ALA A 397 33.96 8.08 6.01
N ARG A 398 32.91 7.26 6.01
CA ARG A 398 31.67 7.55 5.24
C ARG A 398 30.91 8.77 5.78
N MET A 399 30.80 8.90 7.08
CA MET A 399 30.10 10.03 7.70
C MET A 399 30.91 11.30 7.57
N VAL A 400 32.26 11.21 7.63
CA VAL A 400 33.19 12.34 7.33
C VAL A 400 32.98 12.83 5.90
N GLU A 401 33.00 11.91 4.91
CA GLU A 401 32.79 12.25 3.51
C GLU A 401 31.42 12.93 3.30
N ALA A 402 30.38 12.33 3.82
CA ALA A 402 29.03 12.85 3.67
C ALA A 402 28.89 14.26 4.29
N ARG A 403 29.48 14.47 5.47
CA ARG A 403 29.46 15.77 6.15
C ARG A 403 30.25 16.84 5.41
N VAL A 404 31.40 16.50 4.83
CA VAL A 404 32.19 17.44 4.00
C VAL A 404 31.36 17.88 2.79
N LYS A 405 30.73 16.95 2.10
CA LYS A 405 29.90 17.25 0.93
C LYS A 405 28.63 18.07 1.27
N TRP A 406 28.12 17.95 2.47
CA TRP A 406 27.06 18.80 2.99
C TRP A 406 27.55 20.22 3.31
N ALA A 407 28.71 20.33 3.97
CA ALA A 407 29.20 21.60 4.54
C ALA A 407 29.92 22.50 3.53
N GLN A 408 30.50 21.92 2.47
CA GLN A 408 31.36 22.63 1.54
C GLN A 408 30.82 22.59 0.11
N ASP A 409 30.97 21.45 -0.54
CA ASP A 409 30.57 21.23 -1.93
C ASP A 409 30.43 19.73 -2.21
N LEU A 410 29.61 19.37 -3.16
CA LEU A 410 29.40 17.99 -3.62
C LEU A 410 30.70 17.32 -4.09
N TRP A 411 31.63 18.09 -4.65
CA TRP A 411 32.91 17.62 -5.19
C TRP A 411 34.09 17.71 -4.21
N SER A 412 33.88 18.28 -3.01
CA SER A 412 34.92 18.39 -1.99
C SER A 412 35.33 17.03 -1.45
N GLU A 413 36.63 16.85 -1.26
CA GLU A 413 37.22 15.65 -0.69
C GLU A 413 37.60 15.83 0.79
N PRO A 414 37.43 14.81 1.63
CA PRO A 414 37.77 14.88 3.05
C PRO A 414 39.25 15.14 3.32
N THR A 415 39.52 15.96 4.31
CA THR A 415 40.86 16.22 4.83
C THR A 415 41.01 15.69 6.25
N GLY A 416 42.24 15.59 6.78
CA GLY A 416 42.50 15.15 8.15
C GLY A 416 41.81 16.02 9.24
N LYS A 417 41.47 17.30 8.91
CA LYS A 417 40.74 18.19 9.83
C LYS A 417 39.26 17.84 9.94
N ASP A 418 38.70 17.19 8.94
CA ASP A 418 37.26 16.91 8.88
C ASP A 418 36.87 15.77 9.80
N VAL A 419 37.77 14.81 10.05
CA VAL A 419 37.64 13.79 11.10
C VAL A 419 37.46 14.46 12.46
N GLY A 420 38.29 15.44 12.80
CA GLY A 420 38.18 16.20 14.05
C GLY A 420 36.87 16.96 14.18
N ARG A 421 36.36 17.50 13.05
CA ARG A 421 35.05 18.19 13.01
C ARG A 421 33.87 17.23 13.28
N LEU A 422 33.95 15.98 12.78
CA LEU A 422 32.93 14.96 13.08
C LEU A 422 33.05 14.50 14.53
N LEU A 423 34.29 14.26 15.04
CA LEU A 423 34.52 13.84 16.43
C LEU A 423 33.98 14.88 17.42
N ALA A 424 34.01 16.17 17.08
CA ALA A 424 33.46 17.24 17.92
C ALA A 424 31.94 17.12 18.08
N GLN A 425 31.27 16.36 17.21
CA GLN A 425 29.83 16.06 17.26
C GLN A 425 29.50 14.78 18.04
N LEU A 426 30.48 14.15 18.68
CA LEU A 426 30.29 12.91 19.43
C LEU A 426 30.81 13.11 20.88
N LYS A 427 30.09 12.58 21.86
CA LYS A 427 30.50 12.61 23.29
C LYS A 427 30.23 11.26 23.94
N GLY A 428 30.97 10.96 25.01
CA GLY A 428 30.62 9.86 25.90
C GLY A 428 29.21 10.02 26.45
N GLY A 429 28.43 8.94 26.48
CA GLY A 429 27.03 8.92 26.84
C GLY A 429 26.04 9.18 25.69
N ASP A 430 26.52 9.53 24.49
CA ASP A 430 25.64 9.69 23.32
C ASP A 430 25.12 8.35 22.82
N ARG A 431 23.82 8.28 22.52
CA ARG A 431 23.25 7.15 21.81
C ARG A 431 23.58 7.29 20.32
N VAL A 432 24.08 6.22 19.72
CA VAL A 432 24.48 6.19 18.31
C VAL A 432 23.86 5.01 17.58
N TRP A 433 23.63 5.17 16.29
CA TRP A 433 23.28 4.10 15.39
C TRP A 433 24.53 3.66 14.64
N VAL A 434 24.81 2.36 14.62
CA VAL A 434 26.01 1.80 14.04
C VAL A 434 25.69 0.57 13.21
N SER A 435 26.51 0.33 12.18
CA SER A 435 26.44 -0.92 11.43
C SER A 435 27.66 -1.79 11.71
N VAL A 436 27.43 -3.11 11.81
CA VAL A 436 28.49 -4.08 12.07
C VAL A 436 29.25 -4.35 10.77
N ARG A 437 30.47 -3.83 10.67
CA ARG A 437 31.33 -4.03 9.53
C ARG A 437 31.95 -5.42 9.53
N GLU A 438 32.48 -5.85 10.69
CA GLU A 438 33.22 -7.09 10.84
C GLU A 438 33.11 -7.63 12.28
N ILE A 439 33.02 -8.93 12.42
CA ILE A 439 33.19 -9.61 13.71
C ILE A 439 34.45 -10.48 13.56
N ARG A 440 35.49 -10.17 14.31
CA ARG A 440 36.79 -10.90 14.27
C ARG A 440 36.74 -12.18 15.07
N ASP A 441 37.64 -13.09 14.77
CA ASP A 441 37.76 -14.38 15.46
C ASP A 441 38.09 -14.23 16.96
N ASP A 442 38.71 -13.11 17.36
CA ASP A 442 38.99 -12.75 18.76
C ASP A 442 37.77 -12.16 19.50
N GLY A 443 36.59 -12.13 18.84
CA GLY A 443 35.33 -11.61 19.39
C GLY A 443 35.19 -10.08 19.31
N ARG A 444 36.18 -9.34 18.76
CA ARG A 444 36.08 -7.90 18.56
C ARG A 444 35.09 -7.58 17.44
N VAL A 445 34.17 -6.64 17.69
CA VAL A 445 33.16 -6.15 16.73
C VAL A 445 33.61 -4.77 16.21
N LEU A 446 33.92 -4.69 14.92
CA LEU A 446 34.24 -3.44 14.24
C LEU A 446 32.96 -2.82 13.64
N LEU A 447 32.81 -1.52 13.87
CA LEU A 447 31.60 -0.77 13.56
C LEU A 447 31.86 0.36 12.56
N ASP A 448 30.85 0.68 11.77
CA ASP A 448 30.75 1.94 11.06
C ASP A 448 29.74 2.84 11.77
N LEU A 449 30.07 4.12 11.93
CA LEU A 449 29.15 5.13 12.43
C LEU A 449 28.09 5.39 11.37
N GLU A 450 26.86 5.48 11.81
CA GLU A 450 25.70 5.78 10.96
C GLU A 450 24.84 6.90 11.57
N LYS A 451 24.03 7.56 10.75
CA LYS A 451 22.96 8.43 11.20
C LYS A 451 21.64 7.73 10.91
N PHE A 452 20.78 7.58 11.91
CA PHE A 452 19.43 7.05 11.65
C PHE A 452 18.68 8.03 10.74
N PRO A 453 18.32 7.63 9.49
CA PRO A 453 17.87 8.57 8.48
C PRO A 453 16.39 8.93 8.64
N GLU A 454 16.05 10.17 8.38
CA GLU A 454 14.66 10.63 8.21
C GLU A 454 14.12 10.30 6.84
N ILE A 455 14.99 10.38 5.83
CA ILE A 455 14.65 9.98 4.47
C ILE A 455 14.38 8.49 4.40
N GLN A 456 13.49 8.11 3.54
CA GLN A 456 13.08 6.74 3.36
C GLN A 456 13.24 6.33 1.90
N GLY A 457 13.43 5.05 1.67
CA GLY A 457 13.57 4.49 0.33
C GLY A 457 13.09 3.04 0.26
N GLY A 458 13.07 2.50 -0.93
CA GLY A 458 12.81 1.08 -1.19
C GLY A 458 13.75 0.56 -2.26
N ALA A 459 14.07 -0.73 -2.17
CA ALA A 459 14.89 -1.44 -3.13
C ALA A 459 14.33 -2.85 -3.36
N MET A 460 14.43 -3.34 -4.59
CA MET A 460 14.02 -4.68 -4.97
C MET A 460 15.04 -5.28 -5.91
N VAL A 461 15.45 -6.52 -5.66
CA VAL A 461 16.33 -7.29 -6.53
C VAL A 461 15.51 -8.35 -7.22
N MET A 462 15.52 -8.34 -8.55
CA MET A 462 14.78 -9.27 -9.38
C MET A 462 15.70 -9.99 -10.35
N LYS A 463 15.37 -11.25 -10.64
CA LYS A 463 15.97 -12.03 -11.71
C LYS A 463 14.93 -12.94 -12.34
N ASP A 464 14.82 -12.91 -13.66
CA ASP A 464 13.88 -13.72 -14.44
C ASP A 464 12.43 -13.61 -13.93
N GLY A 465 11.99 -12.37 -13.61
CA GLY A 465 10.66 -12.08 -13.06
C GLY A 465 10.44 -12.48 -11.59
N ARG A 466 11.45 -13.05 -10.90
CA ARG A 466 11.36 -13.49 -9.51
C ARG A 466 11.99 -12.46 -8.59
N ILE A 467 11.32 -12.14 -7.50
CA ILE A 467 11.85 -11.27 -6.44
C ILE A 467 12.85 -12.09 -5.61
N GLN A 468 14.11 -11.66 -5.62
CA GLN A 468 15.18 -12.31 -4.85
C GLN A 468 15.51 -11.59 -3.54
N ALA A 469 15.22 -10.28 -3.47
CA ALA A 469 15.31 -9.51 -2.24
C ALA A 469 14.44 -8.27 -2.32
N MET A 470 14.00 -7.77 -1.15
CA MET A 470 13.20 -6.58 -1.07
C MET A 470 13.37 -5.87 0.27
N ALA A 471 13.57 -4.55 0.21
CA ALA A 471 13.61 -3.68 1.37
C ALA A 471 12.73 -2.46 1.11
N GLY A 472 11.69 -2.25 1.89
CA GLY A 472 10.70 -1.18 1.71
C GLY A 472 10.87 0.00 2.65
N GLY A 473 11.93 0.02 3.46
CA GLY A 473 12.25 1.09 4.41
C GLY A 473 13.35 0.69 5.39
N VAL A 474 13.78 1.66 6.17
CA VAL A 474 14.89 1.48 7.14
C VAL A 474 14.55 0.44 8.21
N GLU A 475 13.32 0.45 8.71
CA GLU A 475 12.87 -0.44 9.78
C GLU A 475 12.43 -1.83 9.29
N ASN A 476 12.32 -2.05 7.99
CA ASN A 476 11.81 -3.27 7.35
C ASN A 476 10.42 -3.69 7.82
N ARG A 477 9.57 -2.73 8.19
CA ARG A 477 8.20 -2.92 8.69
C ARG A 477 7.29 -1.74 8.32
N PHE A 478 5.97 -1.90 8.46
CA PHE A 478 4.91 -0.92 8.16
C PHE A 478 4.73 -0.70 6.66
N PHE A 479 4.96 0.48 6.14
CA PHE A 479 4.71 0.83 4.75
C PHE A 479 5.85 0.38 3.83
N ASN A 480 5.59 -0.62 2.99
CA ASN A 480 6.54 -1.15 2.02
C ASN A 480 6.66 -0.23 0.80
N ARG A 481 7.69 0.62 0.81
CA ARG A 481 7.92 1.60 -0.26
C ARG A 481 8.36 0.99 -1.58
N ALA A 482 8.96 -0.19 -1.55
CA ALA A 482 9.36 -0.89 -2.77
C ALA A 482 8.15 -1.35 -3.62
N VAL A 483 6.98 -1.51 -2.98
CA VAL A 483 5.75 -2.01 -3.62
C VAL A 483 4.66 -0.96 -3.69
N TYR A 484 4.39 -0.26 -2.58
CA TYR A 484 3.20 0.59 -2.45
C TYR A 484 3.46 2.09 -2.62
N ALA A 485 4.72 2.53 -2.59
CA ALA A 485 5.02 3.94 -2.80
C ALA A 485 4.70 4.36 -4.23
N ARG A 486 3.84 5.37 -4.36
CA ARG A 486 3.50 5.97 -5.65
C ARG A 486 4.27 7.27 -5.78
N ARG A 487 5.25 7.29 -6.68
CA ARG A 487 6.09 8.44 -7.00
C ARG A 487 6.14 8.65 -8.50
N THR A 488 6.40 9.88 -8.94
CA THR A 488 6.70 10.15 -10.34
C THR A 488 7.95 9.38 -10.72
N MET A 489 7.86 8.59 -11.78
CA MET A 489 8.98 7.77 -12.23
C MET A 489 10.10 8.62 -12.88
N GLY A 490 9.75 9.85 -13.33
CA GLY A 490 10.68 10.66 -14.08
C GLY A 490 11.20 9.95 -15.31
N SER A 491 12.46 10.13 -15.63
CA SER A 491 13.08 9.53 -16.82
C SER A 491 13.20 8.01 -16.79
N SER A 492 13.02 7.35 -15.66
CA SER A 492 12.96 5.87 -15.61
C SER A 492 11.73 5.29 -16.32
N PHE A 493 10.74 6.12 -16.64
CA PHE A 493 9.61 5.71 -17.48
C PHE A 493 9.93 5.64 -18.97
N LYS A 494 10.93 6.39 -19.45
CA LYS A 494 11.27 6.49 -20.89
C LYS A 494 11.57 5.15 -21.58
N PRO A 495 12.31 4.20 -20.95
CA PRO A 495 12.51 2.89 -21.53
C PRO A 495 11.22 2.16 -21.91
N PHE A 496 10.15 2.33 -21.11
CA PHE A 496 8.84 1.74 -21.42
C PHE A 496 8.19 2.42 -22.64
N VAL A 497 8.35 3.73 -22.78
CA VAL A 497 7.87 4.46 -23.98
C VAL A 497 8.59 3.97 -25.21
N TYR A 498 9.92 3.84 -25.15
CA TYR A 498 10.70 3.35 -26.30
C TYR A 498 10.39 1.89 -26.64
N ALA A 499 10.24 1.02 -25.63
CA ALA A 499 9.85 -0.36 -25.84
C ALA A 499 8.45 -0.46 -26.49
N ALA A 500 7.50 0.35 -26.05
CA ALA A 500 6.18 0.44 -26.67
C ALA A 500 6.26 0.96 -28.10
N ALA A 501 7.06 1.98 -28.38
CA ALA A 501 7.27 2.51 -29.71
C ALA A 501 7.80 1.43 -30.67
N LEU A 502 8.83 0.67 -30.26
CA LEU A 502 9.37 -0.43 -31.05
C LEU A 502 8.31 -1.50 -31.35
N GLN A 503 7.44 -1.83 -30.40
CA GLN A 503 6.33 -2.76 -30.61
C GLN A 503 5.25 -2.20 -31.55
N LEU A 504 5.11 -0.89 -31.62
CA LEU A 504 4.12 -0.17 -32.43
C LEU A 504 4.67 0.27 -33.81
N GLY A 505 5.80 -0.28 -34.23
CA GLY A 505 6.35 -0.11 -35.56
C GLY A 505 7.40 0.98 -35.73
N TRP A 506 7.76 1.67 -34.65
CA TRP A 506 8.85 2.63 -34.66
C TRP A 506 10.21 1.94 -34.72
N ASN A 507 11.20 2.63 -35.28
CA ASN A 507 12.58 2.18 -35.36
C ASN A 507 13.48 3.08 -34.48
N SER A 508 14.55 2.52 -33.94
CA SER A 508 15.50 3.29 -33.10
C SER A 508 16.20 4.45 -33.84
N ALA A 509 16.23 4.44 -35.18
CA ALA A 509 16.77 5.50 -36.00
C ALA A 509 15.74 6.55 -36.44
N ASP A 510 14.43 6.34 -36.17
CA ASP A 510 13.39 7.26 -36.54
C ASP A 510 13.59 8.61 -35.84
N LEU A 511 13.33 9.67 -36.62
CA LEU A 511 13.50 11.05 -36.15
C LEU A 511 12.28 11.50 -35.35
N LEU A 512 12.55 11.96 -34.15
CA LEU A 512 11.57 12.51 -33.20
C LEU A 512 11.72 14.02 -33.15
N SER A 513 10.62 14.76 -33.03
CA SER A 513 10.68 16.19 -32.78
C SER A 513 11.17 16.47 -31.35
N ASN A 514 12.22 17.28 -31.26
CA ASN A 514 12.79 17.74 -29.99
C ASN A 514 12.51 19.24 -29.75
N LYS A 515 11.42 19.72 -30.35
CA LYS A 515 10.96 21.12 -30.22
C LYS A 515 10.00 21.23 -29.05
N ARG A 516 9.97 22.41 -28.45
CA ARG A 516 8.93 22.76 -27.49
C ARG A 516 7.58 22.82 -28.16
N ASP A 517 6.61 22.05 -27.62
CA ASP A 517 5.26 21.97 -28.14
C ASP A 517 4.25 21.86 -27.00
N ILE A 518 2.96 21.99 -27.35
CA ILE A 518 1.85 21.83 -26.41
C ILE A 518 1.15 20.50 -26.68
N PHE A 519 1.13 19.64 -25.69
CA PHE A 519 0.44 18.37 -25.75
C PHE A 519 -0.84 18.42 -24.92
N LEU A 520 -1.91 17.87 -25.47
CA LEU A 520 -3.19 17.77 -24.76
C LEU A 520 -3.42 16.36 -24.26
N PHE A 521 -3.66 16.23 -22.98
CA PHE A 521 -4.08 14.97 -22.40
C PHE A 521 -5.35 15.18 -21.57
N GLN A 522 -6.45 14.55 -21.99
CA GLN A 522 -7.76 14.65 -21.34
C GLN A 522 -8.24 16.12 -21.14
N GLY A 523 -7.97 16.98 -22.11
CA GLY A 523 -8.33 18.39 -22.04
C GLY A 523 -7.37 19.25 -21.18
N VAL A 524 -6.31 18.66 -20.63
CA VAL A 524 -5.29 19.37 -19.87
C VAL A 524 -4.07 19.60 -20.75
N PRO A 525 -3.65 20.84 -20.99
CA PRO A 525 -2.45 21.13 -21.76
C PRO A 525 -1.21 20.81 -20.93
N TYR A 526 -0.25 20.14 -21.55
CA TYR A 526 1.05 19.82 -20.99
C TYR A 526 2.15 20.49 -21.80
N PHE A 527 3.04 21.20 -21.12
CA PHE A 527 4.17 21.92 -21.69
C PHE A 527 5.46 21.29 -21.16
N PRO A 528 6.08 20.37 -21.90
CA PRO A 528 7.31 19.76 -21.45
C PRO A 528 8.44 20.79 -21.39
N ARG A 529 9.24 20.70 -20.31
CA ARG A 529 10.45 21.51 -20.15
C ARG A 529 11.68 20.62 -20.33
N PRO A 530 12.65 21.05 -21.15
CA PRO A 530 13.93 20.38 -21.18
C PRO A 530 14.68 20.67 -19.86
N ASP A 531 15.44 19.68 -19.37
CA ASP A 531 16.34 19.83 -18.23
C ASP A 531 17.73 20.31 -18.66
N HIS A 532 18.03 20.26 -19.96
CA HIS A 532 19.24 20.74 -20.60
C HIS A 532 18.92 21.32 -21.98
N ILE A 533 19.87 22.08 -22.53
CA ILE A 533 19.77 22.65 -23.87
C ILE A 533 20.27 21.61 -24.88
N SER A 534 19.37 21.06 -25.68
CA SER A 534 19.75 20.22 -26.80
C SER A 534 20.14 21.07 -28.02
N PRO A 535 21.21 20.72 -28.72
CA PRO A 535 21.62 21.43 -29.92
C PRO A 535 20.74 21.10 -31.15
N PHE A 536 19.87 20.09 -31.02
CA PHE A 536 19.10 19.59 -32.17
C PHE A 536 17.59 19.70 -31.92
N GLU A 537 16.88 20.21 -32.91
CA GLU A 537 15.42 20.29 -32.92
C GLU A 537 14.74 18.99 -33.37
N SER A 538 15.50 18.05 -33.93
CA SER A 538 15.08 16.72 -34.30
C SER A 538 16.20 15.74 -33.97
N VAL A 539 15.87 14.65 -33.32
CA VAL A 539 16.82 13.64 -32.82
C VAL A 539 16.32 12.24 -33.13
N SER A 540 17.21 11.28 -33.32
CA SER A 540 16.79 9.88 -33.44
C SER A 540 16.27 9.37 -32.08
N MET A 541 15.41 8.33 -32.10
CA MET A 541 14.91 7.70 -30.89
C MET A 541 16.07 7.16 -30.02
N ASN A 542 17.13 6.64 -30.66
CA ASN A 542 18.34 6.21 -29.96
C ASN A 542 19.05 7.36 -29.24
N TRP A 543 19.23 8.51 -29.92
CA TRP A 543 19.80 9.72 -29.31
C TRP A 543 18.95 10.19 -28.13
N ALA A 544 17.62 10.25 -28.31
CA ALA A 544 16.68 10.63 -27.26
C ALA A 544 16.78 9.73 -26.01
N GLY A 545 17.00 8.44 -26.21
CA GLY A 545 17.22 7.49 -25.13
C GLY A 545 18.54 7.72 -24.39
N VAL A 546 19.63 7.84 -25.13
CA VAL A 546 21.00 8.03 -24.57
C VAL A 546 21.09 9.33 -23.78
N HIS A 547 20.56 10.43 -24.33
CA HIS A 547 20.63 11.75 -23.70
C HIS A 547 19.43 12.08 -22.79
N SER A 548 18.49 11.14 -22.68
CA SER A 548 17.27 11.32 -21.88
C SER A 548 16.48 12.58 -22.26
N GLU A 549 16.34 12.87 -23.57
CA GLU A 549 15.64 14.04 -24.06
C GLU A 549 14.17 14.07 -23.64
N ASN A 550 13.75 15.13 -22.92
CA ASN A 550 12.39 15.23 -22.42
C ASN A 550 11.39 15.53 -23.53
N LEU A 551 11.74 16.47 -24.41
CA LEU A 551 10.83 16.94 -25.48
C LEU A 551 10.55 15.82 -26.48
N ALA A 552 11.59 15.15 -26.96
CA ALA A 552 11.47 14.04 -27.92
C ALA A 552 10.68 12.84 -27.32
N SER A 553 10.89 12.53 -26.03
CA SER A 553 10.18 11.45 -25.37
C SER A 553 8.69 11.74 -25.18
N VAL A 554 8.34 12.98 -24.84
CA VAL A 554 6.94 13.41 -24.73
C VAL A 554 6.28 13.46 -26.09
N TRP A 555 6.98 13.97 -27.11
CA TRP A 555 6.51 13.96 -28.48
C TRP A 555 6.21 12.52 -28.95
N LEU A 556 7.15 11.60 -28.75
CA LEU A 556 6.96 10.19 -29.08
C LEU A 556 5.76 9.58 -28.36
N THR A 557 5.57 9.90 -27.06
CA THR A 557 4.43 9.40 -26.28
C THR A 557 3.09 9.85 -26.90
N ALA A 558 3.01 11.07 -27.41
CA ALA A 558 1.82 11.58 -28.09
C ALA A 558 1.62 10.96 -29.49
N HIS A 559 2.66 10.42 -30.09
CA HIS A 559 2.69 9.91 -31.48
C HIS A 559 2.91 8.40 -31.57
N LEU A 560 2.80 7.66 -30.45
CA LEU A 560 3.10 6.22 -30.41
C LEU A 560 2.40 5.38 -31.47
N CYS A 561 1.17 5.75 -31.81
CA CYS A 561 0.32 5.00 -32.75
C CYS A 561 0.41 5.47 -34.20
N ASP A 562 1.23 6.51 -34.52
CA ASP A 562 1.26 7.09 -35.86
C ASP A 562 1.77 6.15 -36.94
N GLN A 563 2.54 5.13 -36.58
CA GLN A 563 3.05 4.12 -37.50
C GLN A 563 2.04 2.99 -37.76
N LEU A 564 0.91 2.96 -37.03
CA LEU A 564 -0.08 1.89 -37.19
C LEU A 564 -1.09 2.23 -38.27
N SER A 565 -1.44 1.20 -39.08
CA SER A 565 -2.65 1.25 -39.89
C SER A 565 -3.90 1.26 -38.99
N PRO A 566 -5.06 1.72 -39.49
CA PRO A 566 -6.32 1.68 -38.71
C PRO A 566 -6.69 0.30 -38.19
N GLN A 567 -6.37 -0.75 -38.97
CA GLN A 567 -6.61 -2.14 -38.57
C GLN A 567 -5.68 -2.54 -37.41
N GLN A 568 -4.39 -2.27 -37.51
CA GLN A 568 -3.42 -2.55 -36.44
C GLN A 568 -3.76 -1.78 -35.18
N PHE A 569 -4.16 -0.52 -35.32
CA PHE A 569 -4.62 0.27 -34.16
C PHE A 569 -5.82 -0.39 -33.46
N ARG A 570 -6.80 -0.88 -34.23
CA ARG A 570 -7.96 -1.59 -33.67
C ARG A 570 -7.52 -2.84 -32.91
N GLU A 571 -6.65 -3.65 -33.50
CA GLU A 571 -6.12 -4.87 -32.87
C GLU A 571 -5.39 -4.58 -31.56
N VAL A 572 -4.59 -3.52 -31.51
CA VAL A 572 -3.93 -3.05 -30.28
C VAL A 572 -4.95 -2.62 -29.25
N ALA A 573 -5.95 -1.83 -29.63
CA ALA A 573 -7.01 -1.38 -28.75
C ALA A 573 -7.83 -2.55 -28.16
N GLU A 574 -8.13 -3.56 -28.99
CA GLU A 574 -8.83 -4.78 -28.56
C GLU A 574 -7.98 -5.59 -27.56
N ARG A 575 -6.69 -5.80 -27.84
CA ARG A 575 -5.76 -6.51 -26.94
C ARG A 575 -5.59 -5.83 -25.60
N LEU A 576 -5.61 -4.51 -25.58
CA LEU A 576 -5.53 -3.71 -24.35
C LEU A 576 -6.87 -3.60 -23.62
N GLY A 577 -7.97 -4.14 -24.20
CA GLY A 577 -9.31 -4.01 -23.64
C GLY A 577 -9.84 -2.57 -23.71
N LEU A 578 -9.30 -1.74 -24.61
CA LEU A 578 -9.74 -0.35 -24.83
C LEU A 578 -10.88 -0.25 -25.84
N ALA A 579 -11.07 -1.26 -26.70
CA ALA A 579 -12.20 -1.32 -27.62
C ALA A 579 -13.50 -1.70 -26.87
N PRO A 580 -14.68 -1.31 -27.40
CA PRO A 580 -15.96 -1.80 -26.90
C PRO A 580 -16.05 -3.33 -27.01
N TYR A 581 -16.65 -3.97 -26.02
CA TYR A 581 -16.89 -5.42 -26.10
C TYR A 581 -18.07 -5.73 -27.00
N SER A 582 -17.93 -6.78 -27.80
CA SER A 582 -19.04 -7.35 -28.55
C SER A 582 -19.33 -8.78 -28.05
N THR A 583 -20.50 -8.98 -27.47
CA THR A 583 -20.94 -10.30 -26.98
C THR A 583 -22.22 -10.71 -27.70
N GLY A 584 -22.18 -11.81 -28.47
CA GLY A 584 -23.37 -12.33 -29.15
C GLY A 584 -23.98 -11.39 -30.20
N GLY A 585 -23.18 -10.50 -30.80
CA GLY A 585 -23.63 -9.54 -31.81
C GLY A 585 -24.24 -8.24 -31.26
N THR A 586 -24.20 -8.06 -29.94
CA THR A 586 -24.62 -6.81 -29.28
C THR A 586 -23.36 -6.09 -28.80
N GLU A 587 -23.18 -4.84 -29.21
CA GLU A 587 -22.08 -3.98 -28.73
C GLU A 587 -22.36 -3.51 -27.31
N GLU A 588 -21.27 -3.31 -26.56
CA GLU A 588 -21.31 -2.74 -25.20
C GLU A 588 -21.96 -1.34 -25.25
N PRO A 589 -22.99 -1.07 -24.41
CA PRO A 589 -23.59 0.25 -24.35
C PRO A 589 -22.56 1.33 -24.01
N TYR A 590 -22.61 2.47 -24.68
CA TYR A 590 -21.63 3.56 -24.52
C TYR A 590 -21.42 4.00 -23.07
N ALA A 591 -22.46 4.05 -22.26
CA ALA A 591 -22.36 4.40 -20.85
C ALA A 591 -21.55 3.36 -20.04
N ALA A 592 -21.74 2.07 -20.33
CA ALA A 592 -20.98 0.97 -19.73
C ALA A 592 -19.51 1.00 -20.16
N TYR A 593 -19.27 1.20 -21.46
CA TYR A 593 -17.96 1.38 -22.05
C TYR A 593 -17.19 2.51 -21.35
N ARG A 594 -17.77 3.70 -21.24
CA ARG A 594 -17.16 4.85 -20.56
C ARG A 594 -16.77 4.55 -19.10
N ALA A 595 -17.69 3.91 -18.36
CA ALA A 595 -17.45 3.54 -16.97
C ALA A 595 -16.29 2.55 -16.87
N ARG A 596 -16.29 1.51 -17.70
CA ARG A 596 -15.23 0.50 -17.72
C ARG A 596 -13.86 1.07 -18.06
N ILE A 597 -13.77 1.92 -19.09
CA ILE A 597 -12.49 2.54 -19.49
C ILE A 597 -11.97 3.47 -18.39
N ARG A 598 -12.85 4.24 -17.76
CA ARG A 598 -12.48 5.08 -16.62
C ARG A 598 -11.99 4.25 -15.43
N ASP A 599 -12.76 3.24 -15.03
CA ASP A 599 -12.51 2.50 -13.78
C ASP A 599 -11.31 1.54 -13.91
N LYS A 600 -11.14 0.95 -15.10
CA LYS A 600 -10.05 -0.01 -15.35
C LYS A 600 -8.74 0.66 -15.79
N HIS A 601 -8.82 1.70 -16.63
CA HIS A 601 -7.65 2.30 -17.26
C HIS A 601 -7.38 3.75 -16.83
N GLY A 602 -8.26 4.35 -16.02
CA GLY A 602 -8.14 5.75 -15.61
C GLY A 602 -8.35 6.76 -16.75
N ILE A 603 -8.85 6.31 -17.91
CA ILE A 603 -9.06 7.14 -19.08
C ILE A 603 -10.48 7.70 -19.03
N GLN A 604 -10.59 9.02 -19.00
CA GLN A 604 -11.89 9.70 -19.05
C GLN A 604 -12.29 9.96 -20.51
N VAL A 605 -13.28 9.22 -20.98
CA VAL A 605 -13.93 9.51 -22.26
C VAL A 605 -15.03 10.55 -22.00
N ASN A 606 -14.78 11.79 -22.36
CA ASN A 606 -15.69 12.91 -22.19
C ASN A 606 -16.09 13.54 -23.53
N ASP A 607 -17.02 14.48 -23.51
CA ASP A 607 -17.49 15.15 -24.70
C ASP A 607 -16.38 15.90 -25.45
N ASP A 608 -15.38 16.44 -24.76
CA ASP A 608 -14.27 17.15 -25.40
C ASP A 608 -13.37 16.21 -26.20
N ILE A 609 -13.11 14.99 -25.67
CA ILE A 609 -12.36 13.95 -26.39
C ILE A 609 -13.14 13.48 -27.62
N LEU A 610 -14.45 13.24 -27.47
CA LEU A 610 -15.30 12.86 -28.60
C LEU A 610 -15.38 13.95 -29.66
N ARG A 611 -15.49 15.21 -29.27
CA ARG A 611 -15.48 16.35 -30.20
C ARG A 611 -14.16 16.48 -30.90
N SER A 612 -13.03 16.27 -30.21
CA SER A 612 -11.71 16.27 -30.80
C SER A 612 -11.54 15.14 -31.83
N ALA A 613 -12.03 13.94 -31.53
CA ALA A 613 -12.05 12.83 -32.45
C ALA A 613 -12.95 13.10 -33.67
N ALA A 614 -14.18 13.60 -33.44
CA ALA A 614 -15.11 13.98 -34.50
C ALA A 614 -14.51 15.06 -35.41
N TYR A 615 -13.82 16.03 -34.83
CA TYR A 615 -13.11 17.07 -35.59
C TYR A 615 -12.07 16.45 -36.52
N THR A 616 -11.21 15.58 -36.00
CA THR A 616 -10.13 14.95 -36.82
C THR A 616 -10.72 14.15 -37.97
N ILE A 617 -11.74 13.33 -37.70
CA ILE A 617 -12.40 12.51 -38.71
C ILE A 617 -13.09 13.40 -39.76
N ALA A 618 -13.84 14.39 -39.31
CA ALA A 618 -14.58 15.31 -40.17
C ALA A 618 -13.64 16.10 -41.12
N ILE A 619 -12.58 16.66 -40.56
CA ILE A 619 -11.61 17.44 -41.37
C ILE A 619 -10.93 16.55 -42.43
N ASN A 620 -10.55 15.35 -42.06
CA ASN A 620 -9.94 14.43 -43.02
C ASN A 620 -10.94 13.99 -44.13
N SER A 621 -12.22 13.83 -43.81
CA SER A 621 -13.25 13.47 -44.79
C SER A 621 -13.60 14.59 -45.77
N LEU A 622 -13.43 15.83 -45.34
CA LEU A 622 -13.71 17.05 -46.12
C LEU A 622 -12.59 17.43 -47.09
N GLU A 623 -11.44 16.77 -47.11
CA GLU A 623 -10.29 17.15 -47.93
C GLU A 623 -10.63 17.37 -49.41
N ALA A 624 -11.35 16.41 -49.98
CA ALA A 624 -11.74 16.47 -51.37
C ALA A 624 -12.72 17.61 -51.64
N ASP A 625 -13.69 17.82 -50.79
CA ASP A 625 -14.70 18.89 -50.93
C ASP A 625 -14.07 20.24 -50.94
N PHE A 626 -13.14 20.53 -49.99
CA PHE A 626 -12.40 21.78 -49.92
C PHE A 626 -11.52 22.02 -51.17
N ILE A 627 -10.90 20.99 -51.71
CA ILE A 627 -10.07 21.08 -52.93
C ILE A 627 -10.95 21.39 -54.14
N PHE A 628 -12.09 20.72 -54.29
CA PHE A 628 -12.98 20.93 -55.43
C PHE A 628 -13.68 22.31 -55.40
N GLU A 629 -13.98 22.82 -54.19
CA GLU A 629 -14.55 24.16 -54.00
C GLU A 629 -13.47 25.29 -54.06
N GLY A 630 -12.22 24.94 -54.32
CA GLY A 630 -11.12 25.94 -54.43
C GLY A 630 -10.70 26.55 -53.10
N MET A 631 -11.10 25.96 -51.93
CA MET A 631 -10.85 26.43 -50.55
C MET A 631 -9.64 25.75 -49.92
N LEU A 632 -8.54 25.56 -50.66
CA LEU A 632 -7.37 24.81 -50.20
C LEU A 632 -6.67 25.51 -48.99
N GLU A 633 -6.65 26.84 -49.00
CA GLU A 633 -6.02 27.62 -47.89
C GLU A 633 -6.83 27.49 -46.59
N GLU A 634 -8.16 27.47 -46.67
CA GLU A 634 -9.09 27.25 -45.58
C GLU A 634 -8.92 25.82 -45.02
N TYR A 635 -8.76 24.84 -45.89
CA TYR A 635 -8.50 23.46 -45.48
C TYR A 635 -7.18 23.34 -44.72
N ARG A 636 -6.12 23.94 -45.23
CA ARG A 636 -4.83 24.03 -44.53
C ARG A 636 -4.93 24.73 -43.18
N ALA A 637 -5.74 25.78 -43.09
CA ALA A 637 -6.02 26.47 -41.85
C ALA A 637 -6.77 25.58 -40.85
N LEU A 638 -7.81 24.87 -41.31
CA LEU A 638 -8.54 23.92 -40.50
C LEU A 638 -7.64 22.81 -39.91
N LYS A 639 -6.75 22.25 -40.71
CA LYS A 639 -5.78 21.25 -40.24
C LYS A 639 -4.84 21.72 -39.13
N LYS A 640 -4.61 23.01 -39.03
CA LYS A 640 -3.77 23.63 -38.00
C LYS A 640 -4.53 23.95 -36.70
N LEU A 641 -5.86 23.88 -36.71
CA LEU A 641 -6.66 24.22 -35.56
C LEU A 641 -6.77 23.03 -34.60
N HIS A 642 -6.99 23.30 -33.34
CA HIS A 642 -7.20 22.31 -32.29
C HIS A 642 -8.63 22.38 -31.76
N TYR A 643 -9.38 21.33 -31.93
CA TYR A 643 -10.72 21.24 -31.36
C TYR A 643 -10.71 20.75 -29.92
N GLY A 644 -11.65 21.23 -29.12
CA GLY A 644 -11.77 20.80 -27.71
C GLY A 644 -10.94 21.59 -26.72
N LEU A 645 -10.14 22.53 -27.19
CA LEU A 645 -9.43 23.47 -26.33
C LEU A 645 -10.41 24.45 -25.69
N GLY A 646 -10.63 24.36 -24.40
CA GLY A 646 -11.31 25.39 -23.63
C GLY A 646 -10.48 26.69 -23.65
N PHE A 647 -10.52 27.46 -24.74
CA PHE A 647 -9.65 28.59 -24.99
C PHE A 647 -9.56 29.54 -23.80
N GLU A 648 -10.69 29.89 -23.19
CA GLU A 648 -10.71 30.83 -22.06
C GLU A 648 -9.97 30.23 -20.83
N LYS A 649 -10.21 28.95 -20.52
CA LYS A 649 -9.57 28.28 -19.39
C LYS A 649 -8.06 28.12 -19.59
N ILE A 650 -7.64 27.84 -20.82
CA ILE A 650 -6.21 27.69 -21.16
C ILE A 650 -5.53 29.05 -21.11
N ARG A 651 -6.17 30.09 -21.70
CA ARG A 651 -5.69 31.44 -21.64
C ARG A 651 -5.51 31.90 -20.19
N GLU A 652 -6.50 31.68 -19.34
CA GLU A 652 -6.46 32.08 -17.94
C GLU A 652 -5.32 31.37 -17.18
N ARG A 653 -5.13 30.07 -17.41
CA ARG A 653 -4.02 29.32 -16.83
C ARG A 653 -2.66 29.82 -17.31
N VAL A 654 -2.49 30.09 -18.61
CA VAL A 654 -1.26 30.63 -19.16
C VAL A 654 -0.94 32.00 -18.56
N TYR A 655 -1.94 32.82 -18.29
CA TYR A 655 -1.73 34.12 -17.62
C TYR A 655 -1.42 33.95 -16.13
N GLN A 656 -2.03 33.01 -15.45
CA GLN A 656 -1.74 32.71 -14.03
C GLN A 656 -0.32 32.15 -13.84
N ASP A 657 0.13 31.24 -14.69
CA ASP A 657 1.50 30.70 -14.65
C ASP A 657 2.54 31.82 -14.90
N PHE A 658 2.22 32.80 -15.74
CA PHE A 658 3.05 33.95 -15.99
C PHE A 658 3.07 34.96 -14.81
N ALA A 659 1.93 35.21 -14.19
CA ALA A 659 1.79 36.11 -13.05
C ALA A 659 2.44 35.56 -11.76
N THR A 660 2.53 34.27 -11.59
CA THR A 660 3.09 33.61 -10.40
C THR A 660 4.61 33.44 -10.45
N GLY A 661 5.28 33.88 -11.55
CA GLY A 661 6.74 33.82 -11.64
C GLY A 661 7.34 32.43 -11.69
N GLN A 662 6.54 31.41 -11.97
CA GLN A 662 7.03 30.03 -12.12
C GLN A 662 7.85 29.81 -13.39
N VAL A 663 8.16 30.84 -14.13
CA VAL A 663 8.86 30.83 -15.41
C VAL A 663 10.13 31.66 -15.31
N ALA A 664 11.29 31.05 -15.53
CA ALA A 664 12.60 31.60 -15.12
C ALA A 664 13.35 32.53 -16.11
N ASN A 665 12.84 32.77 -17.34
CA ASN A 665 13.56 33.58 -18.36
C ASN A 665 12.63 34.49 -19.18
N VAL A 666 12.61 35.81 -18.89
CA VAL A 666 11.60 36.77 -19.33
C VAL A 666 11.57 37.01 -20.87
N GLY A 667 12.66 36.81 -21.58
CA GLY A 667 12.73 37.06 -23.04
C GLY A 667 12.14 35.97 -23.90
N ASP A 668 12.55 34.73 -23.64
CA ASP A 668 12.06 33.51 -24.32
C ASP A 668 10.61 33.21 -23.93
N GLU A 669 10.23 33.58 -22.75
CA GLU A 669 8.89 33.41 -22.17
C GLU A 669 7.83 34.25 -22.89
N ARG A 670 8.12 35.49 -23.18
CA ARG A 670 7.20 36.35 -23.97
C ARG A 670 6.98 35.79 -25.36
N ARG A 671 8.02 35.22 -25.96
CA ARG A 671 7.93 34.62 -27.29
C ARG A 671 7.13 33.30 -27.23
N GLU A 672 7.37 32.47 -26.21
CA GLU A 672 6.63 31.25 -25.99
C GLU A 672 5.16 31.54 -25.65
N LEU A 673 4.89 32.54 -24.81
CA LEU A 673 3.52 32.96 -24.49
C LEU A 673 2.79 33.46 -25.74
N GLY A 674 3.48 34.23 -26.59
CA GLY A 674 2.93 34.67 -27.87
C GLY A 674 2.61 33.53 -28.83
N LEU A 675 3.47 32.51 -28.90
CA LEU A 675 3.21 31.29 -29.68
C LEU A 675 2.02 30.50 -29.12
N ARG A 676 1.94 30.34 -27.81
CA ARG A 676 0.83 29.70 -27.13
C ARG A 676 -0.49 30.41 -27.37
N GLN A 677 -0.50 31.75 -27.26
CA GLN A 677 -1.67 32.58 -27.55
C GLN A 677 -2.10 32.43 -29.01
N LYS A 678 -1.16 32.38 -29.94
CA LYS A 678 -1.45 32.16 -31.33
C LYS A 678 -2.11 30.84 -31.59
N VAL A 679 -1.53 29.74 -31.07
CA VAL A 679 -2.11 28.39 -31.19
C VAL A 679 -3.51 28.32 -30.57
N LEU A 680 -3.70 28.92 -29.40
CA LEU A 680 -4.98 28.93 -28.70
C LEU A 680 -6.04 29.78 -29.43
N SER A 681 -5.65 30.91 -30.02
CA SER A 681 -6.55 31.77 -30.80
C SER A 681 -7.01 31.11 -32.09
N GLU A 682 -6.21 30.21 -32.64
CA GLU A 682 -6.54 29.41 -33.84
C GLU A 682 -7.39 28.16 -33.52
N SER A 683 -7.80 27.98 -32.26
CA SER A 683 -8.61 26.80 -31.91
C SER A 683 -10.05 26.90 -32.46
N PHE A 684 -10.61 25.75 -32.82
CA PHE A 684 -11.97 25.66 -33.35
C PHE A 684 -13.03 26.17 -32.36
N LEU A 685 -12.81 25.98 -31.06
CA LEU A 685 -13.73 26.51 -30.02
C LEU A 685 -13.73 28.05 -29.98
N ALA A 686 -12.57 28.67 -30.18
CA ALA A 686 -12.49 30.12 -30.30
C ALA A 686 -13.23 30.60 -31.54
N LEU A 687 -13.07 29.91 -32.69
CA LEU A 687 -13.81 30.18 -33.91
C LEU A 687 -15.32 30.00 -33.76
N GLY A 688 -15.76 28.98 -32.99
CA GLY A 688 -17.17 28.76 -32.64
C GLY A 688 -17.77 29.95 -31.90
N SER A 689 -17.01 30.53 -30.97
CA SER A 689 -17.41 31.78 -30.28
C SER A 689 -17.50 32.97 -31.22
N LEU A 690 -16.53 33.16 -32.13
CA LEU A 690 -16.55 34.18 -33.16
C LEU A 690 -17.73 33.99 -34.10
N ARG A 691 -18.03 32.76 -34.49
CA ARG A 691 -19.17 32.45 -35.36
C ARG A 691 -20.51 32.85 -34.70
N ARG A 692 -20.69 32.56 -33.45
CA ARG A 692 -21.89 33.00 -32.69
C ARG A 692 -21.96 34.52 -32.59
N GLY A 693 -20.84 35.15 -32.27
CA GLY A 693 -20.71 36.60 -32.22
C GLY A 693 -21.01 37.25 -33.58
N PHE A 694 -20.51 36.68 -34.67
CA PHE A 694 -20.79 37.14 -36.02
C PHE A 694 -22.28 36.99 -36.40
N ARG A 695 -22.91 35.86 -36.09
CA ARG A 695 -24.37 35.70 -36.30
C ARG A 695 -25.17 36.78 -35.53
N ALA A 696 -24.83 37.05 -34.30
CA ALA A 696 -25.45 38.10 -33.49
C ALA A 696 -25.16 39.49 -34.07
N TYR A 697 -23.96 39.71 -34.56
CA TYR A 697 -23.61 40.96 -35.26
C TYR A 697 -24.46 41.19 -36.49
N VAL A 698 -24.61 40.15 -37.35
CA VAL A 698 -25.43 40.23 -38.57
C VAL A 698 -26.88 40.51 -38.24
N LEU A 699 -27.46 39.78 -37.24
CA LEU A 699 -28.83 40.02 -36.78
C LEU A 699 -29.05 41.45 -36.29
N ASN A 700 -28.07 42.00 -35.58
CA ASN A 700 -28.14 43.38 -35.11
C ASN A 700 -27.99 44.42 -36.23
N LEU A 701 -27.48 44.08 -37.41
CA LEU A 701 -27.43 44.99 -38.55
C LEU A 701 -28.79 45.33 -39.09
N ASP A 702 -29.74 44.44 -38.98
CA ASP A 702 -31.13 44.62 -39.41
C ASP A 702 -31.98 45.43 -38.42
N THR A 703 -31.49 45.68 -37.22
CA THR A 703 -32.18 46.45 -36.22
C THR A 703 -31.91 47.91 -36.43
N PRO A 704 -32.97 48.80 -36.58
CA PRO A 704 -32.74 50.25 -36.73
C PRO A 704 -31.98 50.78 -35.51
N LEU A 705 -30.95 51.61 -35.80
CA LEU A 705 -30.26 52.34 -34.73
C LEU A 705 -31.19 53.40 -34.16
N GLY A 706 -31.54 53.28 -32.87
CA GLY A 706 -32.22 54.35 -32.14
C GLY A 706 -31.40 55.62 -32.12
N PRO A 707 -32.02 56.81 -31.94
CA PRO A 707 -31.34 58.11 -32.10
C PRO A 707 -30.20 58.37 -31.10
N PHE A 708 -29.95 57.47 -30.08
CA PHE A 708 -29.03 57.77 -29.03
C PHE A 708 -28.19 56.58 -28.50
N GLU A 709 -28.05 55.45 -29.22
CA GLU A 709 -27.15 54.40 -28.75
C GLU A 709 -25.75 54.62 -29.26
N PRO A 710 -24.74 54.83 -28.36
CA PRO A 710 -23.34 54.57 -28.69
C PRO A 710 -23.14 53.11 -29.04
N ASP A 711 -22.15 52.78 -29.83
CA ASP A 711 -21.75 51.43 -30.27
C ASP A 711 -21.53 50.43 -29.10
N SER A 712 -22.44 50.34 -28.15
CA SER A 712 -22.37 49.39 -27.02
C SER A 712 -23.03 48.08 -27.39
N PHE A 713 -22.24 47.11 -27.84
CA PHE A 713 -22.65 45.72 -27.80
C PHE A 713 -22.76 45.30 -26.33
N GLY A 714 -23.95 44.76 -25.97
CA GLY A 714 -24.28 44.39 -24.61
C GLY A 714 -23.27 43.51 -23.91
N SER A 715 -23.09 43.84 -22.66
CA SER A 715 -22.28 43.08 -21.67
C SER A 715 -22.60 41.61 -21.66
N GLY A 716 -21.67 40.76 -22.09
CA GLY A 716 -21.75 39.32 -21.88
C GLY A 716 -21.25 38.41 -22.99
N SER A 717 -20.93 38.90 -24.18
CA SER A 717 -20.33 38.09 -25.23
C SER A 717 -18.98 38.69 -25.67
N VAL A 718 -18.08 37.83 -26.07
CA VAL A 718 -16.78 38.15 -26.65
C VAL A 718 -16.91 39.36 -27.57
N SER A 719 -16.23 40.44 -27.22
CA SER A 719 -16.23 41.68 -27.98
C SER A 719 -15.45 41.53 -29.30
N ALA A 720 -16.08 40.89 -30.27
CA ALA A 720 -15.50 40.75 -31.60
C ALA A 720 -16.02 41.84 -32.53
N GLU A 721 -15.17 42.38 -33.39
CA GLU A 721 -15.46 43.48 -34.31
C GLU A 721 -15.02 43.09 -35.71
N LEU A 722 -15.62 43.79 -36.71
CA LEU A 722 -15.27 43.65 -38.09
C LEU A 722 -14.13 44.62 -38.46
N TYR A 723 -13.16 44.08 -39.17
CA TYR A 723 -11.99 44.81 -39.67
C TYR A 723 -11.87 44.64 -41.19
N TYR A 724 -11.39 45.64 -41.86
CA TYR A 724 -11.02 45.58 -43.28
C TYR A 724 -9.49 45.61 -43.38
N ASP A 725 -8.91 44.63 -44.05
CA ASP A 725 -7.47 44.61 -44.33
C ASP A 725 -7.19 45.29 -45.67
N ARG A 726 -6.46 46.40 -45.61
CA ARG A 726 -6.11 47.22 -46.78
C ARG A 726 -5.18 46.52 -47.77
N PHE A 727 -4.36 45.54 -47.32
CA PHE A 727 -3.44 44.84 -48.19
C PHE A 727 -4.12 43.67 -48.90
N THR A 728 -4.92 42.90 -48.21
CA THR A 728 -5.60 41.73 -48.81
C THR A 728 -6.95 42.08 -49.40
N GLN A 729 -7.48 43.27 -49.08
CA GLN A 729 -8.83 43.74 -49.47
C GLN A 729 -9.96 42.84 -48.97
N GLU A 730 -9.75 42.19 -47.80
CA GLU A 730 -10.68 41.23 -47.20
C GLU A 730 -11.25 41.79 -45.90
N TYR A 731 -12.41 41.29 -45.54
CA TYR A 731 -13.05 41.57 -44.24
C TYR A 731 -12.81 40.40 -43.25
N HIS A 732 -12.45 40.78 -42.01
CA HIS A 732 -12.13 39.84 -40.94
C HIS A 732 -12.94 40.16 -39.68
N PHE A 733 -13.68 39.21 -39.17
CA PHE A 733 -14.36 39.29 -37.89
C PHE A 733 -13.50 38.61 -36.80
N GLN A 734 -13.02 39.40 -35.86
CA GLN A 734 -12.06 38.90 -34.85
C GLN A 734 -12.28 39.51 -33.47
N ASN A 735 -11.93 38.76 -32.43
CA ASN A 735 -11.98 39.21 -31.03
C ASN A 735 -10.60 39.52 -30.45
N ILE A 736 -9.55 39.37 -31.22
CA ILE A 736 -8.17 39.68 -30.83
C ILE A 736 -7.77 40.96 -31.51
N VAL A 737 -7.34 41.92 -30.69
CA VAL A 737 -6.69 43.13 -31.24
C VAL A 737 -5.31 42.69 -31.74
N SER A 738 -5.24 42.22 -32.99
CA SER A 738 -3.93 42.11 -33.61
C SER A 738 -3.51 43.56 -33.97
N ALA A 739 -2.34 43.92 -33.50
CA ALA A 739 -1.74 45.21 -33.80
C ALA A 739 -1.22 45.29 -35.24
N SER A 740 -1.88 44.66 -36.20
CA SER A 740 -1.53 44.83 -37.61
C SER A 740 -1.97 46.20 -38.07
N PRO A 741 -1.06 47.05 -38.51
CA PRO A 741 -1.39 48.42 -38.99
C PRO A 741 -2.21 48.43 -40.27
N SER A 742 -2.39 47.28 -40.93
CA SER A 742 -3.22 47.13 -42.13
C SER A 742 -4.71 46.97 -41.83
N LEU A 743 -5.07 46.61 -40.60
CA LEU A 743 -6.46 46.37 -40.20
C LEU A 743 -7.13 47.68 -39.78
N GLN A 744 -8.17 48.05 -40.51
CA GLN A 744 -9.00 49.18 -40.19
C GLN A 744 -10.36 48.71 -39.65
N ARG A 745 -10.74 49.16 -38.46
CA ARG A 745 -12.05 48.90 -37.88
C ARG A 745 -13.14 49.43 -38.77
N VAL A 746 -14.16 48.66 -39.04
CA VAL A 746 -15.31 49.04 -39.83
C VAL A 746 -16.51 49.24 -38.90
N GLY A 747 -17.05 50.45 -38.89
CA GLY A 747 -18.20 50.75 -38.04
C GLY A 747 -19.49 50.16 -38.54
N ARG A 748 -20.43 49.88 -37.65
CA ARG A 748 -21.77 49.31 -37.98
C ARG A 748 -22.53 50.14 -39.01
N ARG A 749 -22.50 51.47 -38.92
CA ARG A 749 -23.13 52.39 -39.88
C ARG A 749 -22.56 52.25 -41.28
N GLU A 750 -21.27 52.10 -41.37
CA GLU A 750 -20.56 51.95 -42.65
C GLU A 750 -20.96 50.63 -43.33
N ILE A 751 -21.01 49.53 -42.60
CA ILE A 751 -21.51 48.25 -43.12
C ILE A 751 -22.97 48.33 -43.52
N GLN A 752 -23.83 48.91 -42.72
CA GLN A 752 -25.23 49.09 -43.07
C GLN A 752 -25.38 49.88 -44.36
N GLN A 753 -24.60 50.95 -44.59
CA GLN A 753 -24.60 51.71 -45.85
C GLN A 753 -24.15 50.84 -47.06
N ILE A 754 -23.13 50.03 -46.89
CA ILE A 754 -22.65 49.12 -47.94
C ILE A 754 -23.76 48.07 -48.25
N LEU A 755 -24.39 47.50 -47.27
CA LEU A 755 -25.39 46.42 -47.42
C LEU A 755 -26.75 46.93 -47.88
N LEU A 756 -27.12 48.24 -47.60
CA LEU A 756 -28.37 48.87 -48.07
C LEU A 756 -28.39 49.03 -49.56
N ASN A 757 -27.23 49.19 -50.21
CA ASN A 757 -27.09 49.34 -51.64
C ASN A 757 -26.91 48.00 -52.38
N SER A 758 -26.91 46.84 -51.67
CA SER A 758 -26.70 45.52 -52.25
C SER A 758 -27.97 44.73 -52.33
N SER A 759 -28.11 43.89 -53.35
CA SER A 759 -29.15 42.90 -53.44
C SER A 759 -29.01 41.82 -52.31
N GLU A 760 -30.05 41.08 -52.06
CA GLU A 760 -30.04 40.01 -51.01
C GLU A 760 -28.99 38.94 -51.31
N GLU A 761 -28.75 38.64 -52.57
CA GLU A 761 -27.77 37.66 -53.02
C GLU A 761 -26.35 38.24 -52.83
N GLU A 762 -26.09 39.48 -53.23
CA GLU A 762 -24.77 40.16 -52.97
C GLU A 762 -24.49 40.28 -51.47
N ARG A 763 -25.53 40.56 -50.67
CA ARG A 763 -25.42 40.66 -49.26
C ARG A 763 -25.02 39.28 -48.62
N ARG A 764 -25.65 38.20 -49.03
CA ARG A 764 -25.32 36.84 -48.60
C ARG A 764 -23.88 36.48 -48.98
N ASP A 765 -23.51 36.78 -50.25
CA ASP A 765 -22.18 36.48 -50.79
C ASP A 765 -21.09 37.27 -50.05
N PHE A 766 -21.31 38.56 -49.78
CA PHE A 766 -20.42 39.37 -48.97
C PHE A 766 -20.22 38.76 -47.56
N LEU A 767 -21.32 38.47 -46.87
CA LEU A 767 -21.26 37.91 -45.51
C LEU A 767 -20.60 36.51 -45.46
N ALA A 768 -20.78 35.71 -46.52
CA ALA A 768 -20.16 34.39 -46.62
C ALA A 768 -18.63 34.47 -46.82
N ARG A 769 -18.11 35.56 -47.37
CA ARG A 769 -16.66 35.78 -47.58
C ARG A 769 -15.95 36.42 -46.38
N VAL A 770 -16.67 36.86 -45.35
CA VAL A 770 -16.02 37.44 -44.17
C VAL A 770 -15.23 36.35 -43.46
N LYS A 771 -13.92 36.57 -43.28
CA LYS A 771 -13.03 35.61 -42.60
C LYS A 771 -13.15 35.77 -41.10
N LEU A 772 -13.34 34.65 -40.43
CA LEU A 772 -13.29 34.59 -38.99
C LEU A 772 -11.82 34.52 -38.52
N ASN A 773 -11.41 35.46 -37.69
CA ASN A 773 -10.05 35.57 -37.19
C ASN A 773 -8.96 35.65 -38.28
N GLY A 774 -9.32 36.04 -39.48
CA GLY A 774 -8.40 36.10 -40.63
C GLY A 774 -7.90 34.75 -41.17
N VAL A 775 -8.49 33.62 -40.74
CA VAL A 775 -7.98 32.28 -41.02
C VAL A 775 -8.97 31.47 -41.87
N LEU A 776 -10.27 31.61 -41.58
CA LEU A 776 -11.32 30.86 -42.24
C LEU A 776 -12.41 31.77 -42.82
N SER A 777 -12.99 31.37 -43.96
CA SER A 777 -14.23 31.94 -44.44
C SER A 777 -15.43 31.36 -43.68
N ILE A 778 -16.55 32.05 -43.68
CA ILE A 778 -17.79 31.56 -43.04
C ILE A 778 -18.28 30.31 -43.72
N ALA A 779 -18.18 30.20 -45.03
CA ALA A 779 -18.57 29.02 -45.80
C ALA A 779 -17.74 27.81 -45.41
N ALA A 780 -16.43 27.92 -45.29
CA ALA A 780 -15.54 26.88 -44.86
C ALA A 780 -15.83 26.43 -43.43
N TYR A 781 -16.08 27.37 -42.53
CA TYR A 781 -16.47 27.06 -41.15
C TYR A 781 -17.80 26.30 -41.06
N ASP A 782 -18.85 26.79 -41.78
CA ASP A 782 -20.18 26.14 -41.76
C ASP A 782 -20.12 24.71 -42.33
N LEU A 783 -19.29 24.46 -43.35
CA LEU A 783 -19.09 23.13 -43.89
C LEU A 783 -18.40 22.20 -42.86
N ALA A 784 -17.34 22.67 -42.23
CA ALA A 784 -16.64 21.92 -41.19
C ALA A 784 -17.53 21.66 -39.97
N GLU A 785 -18.29 22.65 -39.48
CA GLU A 785 -19.19 22.52 -38.33
C GLU A 785 -20.25 21.43 -38.57
N ARG A 786 -20.90 21.44 -39.73
CA ARG A 786 -21.91 20.43 -40.08
C ARG A 786 -21.32 19.02 -40.09
N GLN A 787 -20.14 18.86 -40.68
CA GLN A 787 -19.51 17.52 -40.75
C GLN A 787 -19.03 17.06 -39.36
N ILE A 788 -18.53 17.96 -38.53
CA ILE A 788 -18.12 17.65 -37.16
C ILE A 788 -19.33 17.19 -36.32
N ASP A 789 -20.46 17.90 -36.46
CA ASP A 789 -21.68 17.50 -35.74
C ASP A 789 -22.20 16.14 -36.19
N ALA A 790 -22.12 15.83 -37.50
CA ALA A 790 -22.48 14.51 -38.01
C ALA A 790 -21.57 13.40 -37.45
N GLU A 791 -20.24 13.59 -37.42
CA GLU A 791 -19.30 12.64 -36.84
C GLU A 791 -19.45 12.51 -35.33
N LEU A 792 -19.74 13.61 -34.64
CA LEU A 792 -19.99 13.58 -33.22
C LEU A 792 -21.23 12.74 -32.86
N GLN A 793 -22.31 12.82 -33.65
CA GLN A 793 -23.49 11.97 -33.47
C GLN A 793 -23.18 10.51 -33.76
N ARG A 794 -22.34 10.22 -34.77
CA ARG A 794 -21.92 8.87 -35.11
C ARG A 794 -21.05 8.23 -34.02
N LEU A 795 -20.24 9.00 -33.28
CA LEU A 795 -19.35 8.53 -32.22
C LEU A 795 -20.08 8.37 -30.87
N LYS A 796 -21.24 9.02 -30.69
CA LYS A 796 -22.08 8.86 -29.50
C LYS A 796 -23.01 7.67 -29.63
#